data_5771e0658cf4056fcc70a5ddc8a934ee
#
_entry.id   5771e0658cf4056fcc70a5ddc8a934ee
#
_cell.length_a   1.000
_cell.length_b   1.000
_cell.length_c   1.000
_cell.angle_alpha   90.00
_cell.angle_beta   90.00
_cell.angle_gamma   90.00
#
_symmetry.space_group_name_H-M   'P 1'
#
loop_
_entity.id
_entity.type
_entity.pdbx_description
1 polymer ?
#
loop_
_entity_poly.entity_id
_entity_poly.type
_entity_poly.pdbx_seq_one_letter_code
_entity_poly.pdbx_strand_id
1 'polypeptide(L)'
;MLAAALMLILQGTPQGASPDTTPTPTVRDSARRDTIAADSARTSRVHRLEAVQVTAVRAGAPAISAKTISSAELARRYTGQEMPILLQLSPGITSYAESGSGSNYSYMRIRGIDQTRINITLDGIPLNEPEDEGLYFSNFPDFANSIASVQVQRGVGSSTHGVASYAGSVNFESVPVASVRRGGEVQLTRGSYNTSRVSGEYQSGLTQSGFAGYVRGSAQTTDGYRYNSGNRSNSWFASGGWFGTSDVIKATLLAGLSSNEQAYLASPRSVLDSVPRDNPYGNAGTDAVDDRFHQDMASVQWTHALAPNASVATTVYGFDAGGWYDVPYAGDIYRYDLHSRWGGVISAIEWTGVSGSASLGVHASRYAREHWLYTRPDLATRLYDNTGYKGEQSAFAKGSLVRGRTTLFGDLQLRLAQFRYQPTAGNGVAPASVRWSFFNPKAGASVRLTSALTGYASAGMNGREPTRADMFAGADDVDSTNAPSAYPLTRVHPESARDVETGVVWQRPTVRAQANLFWMQFRNEIAPIGEINEIGYVLHKNVGHSVRRGAEGDLTWRVTPRLTAVATASLTDARIREYRDDATGEVFRNATSLLTPKFVSGQGIRSELASWLSLDLDGRYTSRMMETNTNDARFVVPPSWYADAGVTIRVARQSVLVAVRNVFDQRVYTGGYPGAVPGSADPSAMEPYYYMLAPRNLTVSARVVF
;
A
#
# COMPACT_ATOMS: atom_id res chain seq x y z
N MET A 1 -31.53 3.40 20.56
CA MET A 1 -30.30 3.98 21.14
C MET A 1 -29.76 5.20 20.38
N LEU A 2 -30.02 5.37 19.08
CA LEU A 2 -29.61 6.58 18.35
C LEU A 2 -30.39 7.86 18.77
N ALA A 3 -31.63 7.73 19.19
CA ALA A 3 -32.49 8.87 19.61
C ALA A 3 -32.09 9.49 20.98
N ALA A 4 -31.39 8.72 21.83
CA ALA A 4 -30.96 9.19 23.13
C ALA A 4 -29.65 10.01 23.11
N ALA A 5 -28.82 9.82 22.09
CA ALA A 5 -27.57 10.55 21.92
C ALA A 5 -27.78 11.96 21.33
N LEU A 6 -28.89 12.19 20.62
CA LEU A 6 -29.20 13.50 20.01
C LEU A 6 -29.84 14.51 20.98
N MET A 7 -30.45 14.05 22.07
CA MET A 7 -31.15 14.95 23.03
C MET A 7 -30.24 15.55 24.12
N LEU A 8 -28.98 15.11 24.27
CA LEU A 8 -28.05 15.68 25.26
C LEU A 8 -27.25 16.89 24.74
N ILE A 9 -27.47 17.33 23.49
CA ILE A 9 -26.66 18.37 22.83
C ILE A 9 -27.32 19.77 22.91
N LEU A 10 -28.52 19.91 23.41
CA LEU A 10 -29.30 21.16 23.33
C LEU A 10 -29.43 21.98 24.60
N GLN A 11 -28.65 21.73 25.67
CA GLN A 11 -28.70 22.56 26.88
C GLN A 11 -27.33 23.12 27.24
N GLY A 12 -27.00 24.29 26.73
CA GLY A 12 -25.86 25.10 27.13
C GLY A 12 -26.10 26.58 26.82
N THR A 13 -26.54 27.33 27.81
CA THR A 13 -26.76 28.79 27.74
C THR A 13 -25.44 29.58 27.75
N PRO A 14 -25.34 30.71 27.02
CA PRO A 14 -24.13 31.54 27.01
C PRO A 14 -24.10 32.53 28.19
N GLN A 15 -22.97 32.64 28.87
CA GLN A 15 -22.68 33.75 29.79
C GLN A 15 -21.75 34.75 29.14
N GLY A 16 -22.04 36.02 29.48
CA GLY A 16 -21.62 37.23 28.81
C GLY A 16 -20.18 37.68 29.01
N ALA A 17 -19.82 38.59 28.15
CA ALA A 17 -18.55 39.32 28.09
C ALA A 17 -18.52 40.49 29.09
N SER A 18 -17.35 40.78 29.63
CA SER A 18 -17.05 42.02 30.36
C SER A 18 -15.72 42.64 29.89
N PRO A 19 -15.50 43.94 29.98
CA PRO A 19 -14.67 44.66 29.03
C PRO A 19 -13.19 44.83 29.39
N ASP A 20 -12.48 45.12 28.36
CA ASP A 20 -11.07 45.45 28.18
C ASP A 20 -10.52 46.53 29.12
N THR A 21 -9.37 46.26 29.75
CA THR A 21 -8.47 47.28 30.32
C THR A 21 -7.03 46.98 29.93
N THR A 22 -6.47 47.81 29.07
CA THR A 22 -5.08 47.78 28.62
C THR A 22 -4.14 48.27 29.73
N PRO A 23 -3.06 47.56 30.09
CA PRO A 23 -1.96 48.11 30.88
C PRO A 23 -0.74 48.41 29.99
N THR A 24 -0.11 49.52 30.32
CA THR A 24 1.13 50.11 29.79
C THR A 24 2.34 49.15 29.92
N PRO A 25 3.27 49.09 28.94
CA PRO A 25 4.36 48.11 28.96
C PRO A 25 5.48 48.49 29.94
N THR A 26 5.82 47.54 30.80
CA THR A 26 6.98 47.61 31.71
C THR A 26 8.12 46.71 31.19
N VAL A 27 9.35 47.04 31.60
CA VAL A 27 10.66 46.48 31.18
C VAL A 27 10.82 44.94 31.25
N ARG A 28 9.79 44.20 31.54
CA ARG A 28 9.75 42.72 31.45
C ARG A 28 9.50 42.16 30.05
N ASP A 29 9.24 42.99 29.05
CA ASP A 29 8.82 42.56 27.70
C ASP A 29 9.98 42.13 26.79
N SER A 30 11.23 42.57 27.04
CA SER A 30 12.38 42.15 26.24
C SER A 30 12.80 40.68 26.51
N ALA A 31 12.86 40.28 27.78
CA ALA A 31 13.20 38.89 28.13
C ALA A 31 12.15 37.90 27.70
N ARG A 32 10.87 38.32 27.63
CA ARG A 32 9.77 37.45 27.10
C ARG A 32 9.77 37.35 25.57
N ARG A 33 10.20 38.42 24.88
CA ARG A 33 10.40 38.39 23.40
C ARG A 33 11.58 37.53 23.03
N ASP A 34 12.66 37.58 23.78
CA ASP A 34 13.86 36.77 23.53
C ASP A 34 13.61 35.29 23.81
N THR A 35 12.83 34.95 24.85
CA THR A 35 12.40 33.54 25.09
C THR A 35 11.42 33.04 24.06
N ILE A 36 10.49 33.86 23.57
CA ILE A 36 9.57 33.49 22.48
C ILE A 36 10.32 33.28 21.15
N ALA A 37 11.29 34.15 20.86
CA ALA A 37 12.15 34.00 19.66
C ALA A 37 13.05 32.78 19.75
N ALA A 38 13.64 32.48 20.92
CA ALA A 38 14.46 31.29 21.15
C ALA A 38 13.63 29.98 21.08
N ASP A 39 12.42 29.99 21.66
CA ASP A 39 11.49 28.87 21.58
C ASP A 39 10.98 28.61 20.14
N SER A 40 10.71 29.68 19.39
CA SER A 40 10.32 29.63 18.00
C SER A 40 11.46 29.07 17.12
N ALA A 41 12.71 29.52 17.36
CA ALA A 41 13.89 29.02 16.66
C ALA A 41 14.18 27.54 16.98
N ARG A 42 14.03 27.15 18.25
CA ARG A 42 14.16 25.75 18.71
C ARG A 42 13.10 24.86 18.05
N THR A 43 11.85 25.25 18.10
CA THR A 43 10.73 24.53 17.49
C THR A 43 10.93 24.37 15.98
N SER A 44 11.35 25.43 15.29
CA SER A 44 11.66 25.39 13.86
C SER A 44 12.82 24.44 13.52
N ARG A 45 13.82 24.31 14.41
CA ARG A 45 14.95 23.40 14.22
C ARG A 45 14.58 21.95 14.48
N VAL A 46 13.77 21.69 15.52
CA VAL A 46 13.20 20.37 15.82
C VAL A 46 12.33 19.90 14.67
N HIS A 47 11.44 20.73 14.15
CA HIS A 47 10.62 20.42 12.98
C HIS A 47 11.47 20.12 11.73
N ARG A 48 12.62 20.79 11.57
CA ARG A 48 13.53 20.53 10.47
C ARG A 48 14.17 19.16 10.57
N LEU A 49 14.61 18.73 11.76
CA LEU A 49 15.19 17.41 11.98
C LEU A 49 14.15 16.29 11.88
N GLU A 50 12.93 16.52 12.37
CA GLU A 50 11.82 15.59 12.14
C GLU A 50 11.48 15.47 10.64
N ALA A 51 11.49 16.60 9.93
CA ALA A 51 11.29 16.61 8.47
C ALA A 51 12.42 15.92 7.70
N VAL A 52 13.67 15.94 8.17
CA VAL A 52 14.79 15.19 7.57
C VAL A 52 14.52 13.70 7.59
N GLN A 53 13.94 13.15 8.66
CA GLN A 53 13.55 11.74 8.75
C GLN A 53 12.58 11.35 7.64
N VAL A 54 11.63 12.25 7.30
CA VAL A 54 10.64 12.06 6.25
C VAL A 54 11.23 12.35 4.87
N THR A 55 12.12 13.34 4.77
CA THR A 55 12.72 13.80 3.51
C THR A 55 13.72 12.80 2.94
N ALA A 56 14.33 11.94 3.78
CA ALA A 56 15.17 10.85 3.31
C ALA A 56 14.43 9.93 2.31
N VAL A 57 13.12 9.77 2.51
CA VAL A 57 12.24 9.05 1.59
C VAL A 57 11.88 9.89 0.36
N ARG A 58 11.74 11.21 0.52
CA ARG A 58 11.34 12.14 -0.55
C ARG A 58 12.48 12.75 -1.33
N ALA A 59 13.66 12.88 -0.71
CA ALA A 59 14.75 13.63 -1.29
C ALA A 59 15.36 12.96 -2.52
N GLY A 60 15.34 13.62 -3.63
CA GLY A 60 16.15 13.31 -4.78
C GLY A 60 15.48 13.35 -6.14
N ALA A 61 14.17 13.50 -6.24
CA ALA A 61 13.58 13.58 -7.57
C ALA A 61 12.59 14.74 -7.66
N PRO A 62 13.00 15.90 -8.20
CA PRO A 62 12.14 17.06 -8.43
C PRO A 62 11.22 16.75 -9.53
N ALA A 63 10.53 16.06 -9.96
CA ALA A 63 9.56 15.74 -11.00
C ALA A 63 9.71 14.31 -11.50
N ILE A 64 9.01 13.42 -10.86
CA ILE A 64 8.75 12.06 -11.30
C ILE A 64 7.24 11.87 -11.34
N SER A 65 6.77 10.80 -11.99
CA SER A 65 5.36 10.44 -11.99
C SER A 65 4.90 9.99 -10.59
N ALA A 66 4.76 10.94 -9.68
CA ALA A 66 4.36 10.70 -8.29
C ALA A 66 3.11 11.51 -7.92
N LYS A 67 2.28 10.91 -7.06
CA LYS A 67 1.13 11.55 -6.41
C LYS A 67 1.25 11.41 -4.91
N THR A 68 1.13 12.53 -4.20
CA THR A 68 1.03 12.53 -2.74
C THR A 68 -0.42 12.75 -2.33
N ILE A 69 -0.91 11.92 -1.43
CA ILE A 69 -2.27 11.96 -0.86
C ILE A 69 -2.10 12.23 0.63
N SER A 70 -2.71 13.29 1.13
CA SER A 70 -2.65 13.65 2.55
C SER A 70 -3.63 12.83 3.39
N SER A 71 -3.39 12.77 4.72
CA SER A 71 -4.34 12.19 5.68
C SER A 71 -5.72 12.85 5.60
N ALA A 72 -5.78 14.17 5.36
CA ALA A 72 -7.04 14.88 5.17
C ALA A 72 -7.82 14.41 3.93
N GLU A 73 -7.13 14.06 2.84
CA GLU A 73 -7.75 13.49 1.63
C GLU A 73 -8.20 12.04 1.88
N LEU A 74 -7.40 11.24 2.58
CA LEU A 74 -7.78 9.87 2.95
C LEU A 74 -8.99 9.87 3.88
N ALA A 75 -9.02 10.71 4.91
CA ALA A 75 -10.09 10.79 5.90
C ALA A 75 -11.46 11.13 5.32
N ARG A 76 -11.53 11.82 4.15
CA ARG A 76 -12.80 12.10 3.46
C ARG A 76 -13.52 10.84 2.98
N ARG A 77 -12.78 9.77 2.71
CA ARG A 77 -13.28 8.52 2.12
C ARG A 77 -13.14 7.32 3.03
N TYR A 78 -12.35 7.46 4.10
CA TYR A 78 -12.02 6.36 4.98
C TYR A 78 -13.17 6.03 5.92
N THR A 79 -13.64 4.79 5.86
CA THR A 79 -14.66 4.22 6.74
C THR A 79 -14.30 2.81 7.24
N GLY A 80 -12.99 2.42 7.14
CA GLY A 80 -12.45 1.12 7.55
C GLY A 80 -11.89 0.26 6.41
N GLN A 81 -11.77 0.82 5.19
CA GLN A 81 -11.17 0.07 4.08
C GLN A 81 -9.65 -0.01 4.21
N GLU A 82 -9.10 -1.05 3.60
CA GLU A 82 -7.67 -1.21 3.43
C GLU A 82 -7.08 -0.23 2.39
N MET A 83 -5.77 0.01 2.50
CA MET A 83 -5.07 1.01 1.69
C MET A 83 -5.21 0.81 0.18
N PRO A 84 -5.15 -0.40 -0.41
CA PRO A 84 -5.33 -0.59 -1.86
C PRO A 84 -6.61 0.04 -2.40
N ILE A 85 -7.70 -0.02 -1.64
CA ILE A 85 -8.99 0.56 -2.03
C ILE A 85 -8.97 2.08 -1.96
N LEU A 86 -8.26 2.65 -0.99
CA LEU A 86 -8.13 4.10 -0.83
C LEU A 86 -7.24 4.74 -1.91
N LEU A 87 -6.27 3.99 -2.46
CA LEU A 87 -5.31 4.46 -3.45
C LEU A 87 -5.82 4.38 -4.89
N GLN A 88 -6.96 3.74 -5.15
CA GLN A 88 -7.46 3.49 -6.50
C GLN A 88 -7.80 4.72 -7.34
N LEU A 89 -7.90 5.92 -6.73
CA LEU A 89 -8.04 7.19 -7.48
C LEU A 89 -6.67 7.79 -7.87
N SER A 90 -5.57 7.06 -7.72
CA SER A 90 -4.29 7.42 -8.29
C SER A 90 -4.19 6.89 -9.73
N PRO A 91 -3.52 7.60 -10.66
CA PRO A 91 -3.38 7.14 -12.04
C PRO A 91 -2.73 5.76 -12.12
N GLY A 92 -3.25 4.90 -13.00
CA GLY A 92 -2.69 3.57 -13.27
C GLY A 92 -2.85 2.52 -12.17
N ILE A 93 -3.55 2.83 -11.07
CA ILE A 93 -3.84 1.85 -10.01
C ILE A 93 -5.17 1.14 -10.29
N THR A 94 -5.18 -0.18 -10.20
CA THR A 94 -6.37 -1.01 -10.03
C THR A 94 -6.28 -1.75 -8.70
N SER A 95 -7.42 -2.04 -8.09
CA SER A 95 -7.49 -2.77 -6.81
C SER A 95 -8.74 -3.65 -6.75
N TYR A 96 -8.66 -4.72 -5.97
CA TYR A 96 -9.79 -5.56 -5.62
C TYR A 96 -9.71 -5.96 -4.15
N ALA A 97 -10.82 -6.41 -3.58
CA ALA A 97 -10.89 -7.00 -2.26
C ALA A 97 -11.65 -8.32 -2.35
N GLU A 98 -11.16 -9.34 -1.65
CA GLU A 98 -11.74 -10.69 -1.68
C GLU A 98 -13.16 -10.70 -1.10
N SER A 99 -13.41 -9.94 -0.02
CA SER A 99 -14.75 -9.79 0.57
C SER A 99 -15.76 -9.00 -0.26
N GLY A 100 -15.29 -8.27 -1.29
CA GLY A 100 -16.08 -7.30 -2.05
C GLY A 100 -16.37 -5.99 -1.33
N SER A 101 -16.19 -5.89 -0.01
CA SER A 101 -16.51 -4.71 0.81
C SER A 101 -15.33 -3.79 1.11
N GLY A 102 -14.10 -4.16 0.73
CA GLY A 102 -12.89 -3.36 0.88
C GLY A 102 -12.12 -3.57 2.18
N SER A 103 -12.52 -4.52 2.99
CA SER A 103 -11.79 -5.11 4.13
C SER A 103 -11.62 -6.61 3.88
N ASN A 104 -10.72 -7.26 4.60
CA ASN A 104 -10.39 -8.67 4.44
C ASN A 104 -9.72 -8.94 3.08
N TYR A 105 -8.41 -8.81 3.07
CA TYR A 105 -7.50 -9.00 1.92
C TYR A 105 -7.86 -8.17 0.69
N SER A 106 -7.23 -7.02 0.57
CA SER A 106 -7.27 -6.22 -0.64
C SER A 106 -5.89 -6.07 -1.27
N TYR A 107 -5.88 -6.01 -2.58
CA TYR A 107 -4.68 -5.99 -3.40
C TYR A 107 -4.73 -4.86 -4.42
N MET A 108 -3.55 -4.40 -4.87
CA MET A 108 -3.44 -3.39 -5.90
C MET A 108 -2.45 -3.79 -7.00
N ARG A 109 -2.65 -3.17 -8.17
CA ARG A 109 -1.73 -3.24 -9.30
C ARG A 109 -1.40 -1.83 -9.76
N ILE A 110 -0.16 -1.58 -10.15
CA ILE A 110 0.26 -0.34 -10.81
C ILE A 110 0.60 -0.67 -12.26
N ARG A 111 -0.08 -0.02 -13.23
CA ARG A 111 0.11 -0.31 -14.68
C ARG A 111 -0.06 -1.80 -15.02
N GLY A 112 -0.94 -2.50 -14.29
CA GLY A 112 -1.18 -3.95 -14.43
C GLY A 112 -0.14 -4.86 -13.75
N ILE A 113 0.88 -4.30 -13.11
CA ILE A 113 1.90 -5.06 -12.36
C ILE A 113 1.41 -5.23 -10.91
N ASP A 114 1.44 -6.43 -10.39
CA ASP A 114 0.93 -6.75 -9.05
C ASP A 114 1.78 -6.16 -7.90
N GLN A 115 1.22 -6.19 -6.67
CA GLN A 115 1.85 -5.52 -5.53
C GLN A 115 3.14 -6.21 -5.03
N THR A 116 3.44 -7.45 -5.41
CA THR A 116 4.71 -8.10 -5.07
C THR A 116 5.89 -7.45 -5.78
N ARG A 117 5.63 -6.56 -6.73
CA ARG A 117 6.58 -5.77 -7.50
C ARG A 117 6.50 -4.27 -7.20
N ILE A 118 5.86 -3.91 -6.09
CA ILE A 118 5.71 -2.54 -5.60
C ILE A 118 6.42 -2.45 -4.26
N ASN A 119 7.42 -1.59 -4.15
CA ASN A 119 8.08 -1.34 -2.87
C ASN A 119 7.17 -0.51 -1.97
N ILE A 120 6.82 -1.05 -0.81
CA ILE A 120 5.92 -0.41 0.17
C ILE A 120 6.71 -0.13 1.44
N THR A 121 6.72 1.14 1.88
CA THR A 121 7.48 1.53 3.08
C THR A 121 6.65 2.36 4.06
N LEU A 122 7.00 2.30 5.34
CA LEU A 122 6.56 3.23 6.38
C LEU A 122 7.79 3.94 6.95
N ASP A 123 7.84 5.27 6.84
CA ASP A 123 9.00 6.08 7.25
C ASP A 123 10.34 5.56 6.69
N GLY A 124 10.31 4.96 5.47
CA GLY A 124 11.46 4.36 4.82
C GLY A 124 11.76 2.90 5.19
N ILE A 125 11.06 2.32 6.16
CA ILE A 125 11.20 0.91 6.55
C ILE A 125 10.39 0.06 5.56
N PRO A 126 10.97 -0.95 4.88
CA PRO A 126 10.25 -1.85 4.01
C PRO A 126 9.19 -2.65 4.79
N LEU A 127 7.94 -2.61 4.32
CA LEU A 127 6.82 -3.37 4.89
C LEU A 127 6.56 -4.67 4.12
N ASN A 128 7.05 -4.79 2.87
CA ASN A 128 6.93 -6.04 2.12
C ASN A 128 7.57 -7.18 2.89
N GLU A 129 6.84 -8.27 3.01
CA GLU A 129 7.34 -9.50 3.58
C GLU A 129 8.42 -10.07 2.65
N PRO A 130 9.64 -10.37 3.15
CA PRO A 130 10.78 -10.62 2.27
C PRO A 130 10.69 -11.88 1.40
N GLU A 131 9.96 -12.92 1.81
CA GLU A 131 9.90 -14.19 1.06
C GLU A 131 8.91 -14.10 -0.11
N ASP A 132 7.72 -13.55 0.13
CA ASP A 132 6.67 -13.39 -0.87
C ASP A 132 6.75 -12.02 -1.59
N GLU A 133 7.52 -11.07 -1.04
CA GLU A 133 7.64 -9.69 -1.49
C GLU A 133 6.29 -8.93 -1.56
N GLY A 134 5.28 -9.49 -0.92
CA GLY A 134 3.95 -8.93 -0.77
C GLY A 134 3.75 -8.16 0.52
N LEU A 135 2.61 -7.51 0.64
CA LEU A 135 2.10 -6.93 1.88
C LEU A 135 0.62 -7.27 2.02
N TYR A 136 0.25 -7.90 3.12
CA TYR A 136 -1.14 -8.18 3.45
C TYR A 136 -1.68 -7.05 4.32
N PHE A 137 -2.44 -6.12 3.72
CA PHE A 137 -2.98 -4.96 4.43
C PHE A 137 -4.00 -5.33 5.52
N SER A 138 -4.60 -6.50 5.43
CA SER A 138 -5.43 -7.08 6.50
C SER A 138 -4.70 -7.23 7.84
N ASN A 139 -3.37 -7.45 7.80
CA ASN A 139 -2.53 -7.55 9.00
C ASN A 139 -2.21 -6.18 9.63
N PHE A 140 -2.55 -5.07 8.95
CA PHE A 140 -2.40 -3.69 9.42
C PHE A 140 -3.74 -2.95 9.43
N PRO A 141 -4.74 -3.43 10.20
CA PRO A 141 -6.06 -2.81 10.23
C PRO A 141 -5.96 -1.36 10.71
N ASP A 142 -6.86 -0.50 10.22
CA ASP A 142 -6.92 0.94 10.54
C ASP A 142 -5.63 1.74 10.22
N PHE A 143 -4.75 1.20 9.38
CA PHE A 143 -3.46 1.79 9.06
C PHE A 143 -3.58 3.22 8.49
N ALA A 144 -4.62 3.48 7.68
CA ALA A 144 -4.86 4.78 7.04
C ALA A 144 -4.97 5.96 8.04
N ASN A 145 -5.39 5.70 9.28
CA ASN A 145 -5.52 6.73 10.30
C ASN A 145 -4.21 7.04 11.05
N SER A 146 -3.19 6.20 10.91
CA SER A 146 -1.90 6.37 11.59
C SER A 146 -0.84 7.04 10.70
N ILE A 147 -1.23 7.49 9.50
CA ILE A 147 -0.33 8.11 8.52
C ILE A 147 -0.70 9.56 8.25
N ALA A 148 0.32 10.39 8.03
CA ALA A 148 0.16 11.79 7.63
C ALA A 148 0.00 11.95 6.13
N SER A 149 0.69 11.13 5.35
CA SER A 149 0.60 11.14 3.90
C SER A 149 1.03 9.80 3.30
N VAL A 150 0.61 9.57 2.05
CA VAL A 150 1.12 8.50 1.22
C VAL A 150 1.58 9.07 -0.12
N GLN A 151 2.79 8.69 -0.53
CA GLN A 151 3.31 9.02 -1.85
C GLN A 151 3.31 7.76 -2.71
N VAL A 152 2.57 7.82 -3.81
CA VAL A 152 2.56 6.78 -4.84
C VAL A 152 3.44 7.25 -6.00
N GLN A 153 4.56 6.56 -6.21
CA GLN A 153 5.44 6.76 -7.35
C GLN A 153 5.26 5.60 -8.33
N ARG A 154 5.10 5.91 -9.61
CA ARG A 154 4.92 4.92 -10.69
C ARG A 154 6.22 4.75 -11.47
N GLY A 155 6.36 3.60 -12.16
CA GLY A 155 7.58 3.24 -12.87
C GLY A 155 8.72 2.83 -11.93
N VAL A 156 9.93 2.69 -12.46
CA VAL A 156 11.11 2.39 -11.65
C VAL A 156 11.32 3.49 -10.62
N GLY A 157 11.02 3.19 -9.37
CA GLY A 157 11.05 4.12 -8.24
C GLY A 157 12.46 4.40 -7.71
N SER A 158 12.54 5.15 -6.60
CA SER A 158 13.77 5.30 -5.82
C SER A 158 14.03 4.00 -5.06
N SER A 159 15.22 3.46 -5.20
CA SER A 159 15.62 2.16 -4.65
C SER A 159 16.36 2.29 -3.34
N THR A 160 15.99 3.26 -2.50
CA THR A 160 16.78 3.60 -1.30
C THR A 160 16.61 2.64 -0.13
N HIS A 161 15.59 1.80 -0.12
CA HIS A 161 15.22 1.05 1.09
C HIS A 161 14.89 -0.43 0.83
N GLY A 162 15.83 -1.19 0.32
CA GLY A 162 15.68 -2.64 0.23
C GLY A 162 15.04 -3.11 -1.06
N VAL A 163 13.86 -3.70 -1.00
CA VAL A 163 13.20 -4.36 -2.13
C VAL A 163 13.18 -3.49 -3.39
N ALA A 164 13.56 -4.07 -4.50
CA ALA A 164 13.66 -3.35 -5.77
C ALA A 164 12.29 -2.84 -6.21
N SER A 165 12.15 -1.51 -6.31
CA SER A 165 10.95 -0.86 -6.80
C SER A 165 10.79 -1.05 -8.31
N TYR A 166 10.13 -2.12 -8.70
CA TYR A 166 10.06 -2.60 -10.08
C TYR A 166 8.91 -1.97 -10.87
N ALA A 167 7.72 -1.95 -10.29
CA ALA A 167 6.52 -1.30 -10.86
C ALA A 167 6.30 0.11 -10.34
N GLY A 168 6.77 0.37 -9.13
CA GLY A 168 6.59 1.62 -8.42
C GLY A 168 6.93 1.50 -6.95
N SER A 169 6.68 2.56 -6.22
CA SER A 169 6.76 2.56 -4.75
C SER A 169 5.56 3.28 -4.12
N VAL A 170 5.18 2.80 -2.94
CA VAL A 170 4.17 3.41 -2.08
C VAL A 170 4.83 3.72 -0.74
N ASN A 171 5.07 4.99 -0.47
CA ASN A 171 5.77 5.41 0.73
C ASN A 171 4.78 6.07 1.69
N PHE A 172 4.55 5.45 2.83
CA PHE A 172 3.73 5.96 3.92
C PHE A 172 4.60 6.78 4.87
N GLU A 173 4.07 7.90 5.30
CA GLU A 173 4.65 8.73 6.34
C GLU A 173 3.76 8.69 7.57
N SER A 174 4.32 8.33 8.71
CA SER A 174 3.60 8.32 9.98
C SER A 174 3.28 9.74 10.45
N VAL A 175 2.37 9.87 11.41
CA VAL A 175 2.03 11.16 12.04
C VAL A 175 3.30 11.82 12.62
N PRO A 176 3.59 13.09 12.28
CA PRO A 176 4.77 13.80 12.76
C PRO A 176 4.56 14.25 14.22
N VAL A 177 5.05 13.44 15.17
CA VAL A 177 4.70 13.54 16.60
C VAL A 177 5.14 14.84 17.28
N ALA A 178 6.24 15.47 16.83
CA ALA A 178 6.70 16.74 17.39
C ALA A 178 5.96 17.96 16.83
N SER A 179 5.33 17.83 15.65
CA SER A 179 4.67 18.93 14.95
C SER A 179 3.17 19.02 15.25
N VAL A 180 2.57 17.99 15.85
CA VAL A 180 1.15 17.96 16.17
C VAL A 180 0.85 18.64 17.49
N ARG A 181 -0.32 19.25 17.61
CA ARG A 181 -0.78 19.86 18.85
C ARG A 181 -1.32 18.78 19.80
N ARG A 182 -1.20 19.03 21.10
CA ARG A 182 -1.83 18.18 22.11
C ARG A 182 -3.33 18.04 21.86
N GLY A 183 -3.83 16.83 21.88
CA GLY A 183 -5.24 16.54 21.68
C GLY A 183 -5.51 15.05 21.52
N GLY A 184 -6.75 14.71 21.28
CA GLY A 184 -7.16 13.34 21.02
C GLY A 184 -8.42 13.28 20.17
N GLU A 185 -8.75 12.08 19.75
CA GLU A 185 -9.89 11.79 18.89
C GLU A 185 -10.47 10.44 19.25
N VAL A 186 -11.79 10.34 19.18
CA VAL A 186 -12.52 9.06 19.19
C VAL A 186 -13.42 9.02 17.98
N GLN A 187 -13.43 7.87 17.28
CA GLN A 187 -14.25 7.65 16.12
C GLN A 187 -15.03 6.32 16.27
N LEU A 188 -16.33 6.38 15.97
CA LEU A 188 -17.25 5.24 15.93
C LEU A 188 -17.81 5.11 14.52
N THR A 189 -17.78 3.91 13.96
CA THR A 189 -18.30 3.63 12.62
C THR A 189 -19.30 2.47 12.68
N ARG A 190 -20.39 2.62 11.93
CA ARG A 190 -21.38 1.57 11.68
C ARG A 190 -21.74 1.54 10.21
N GLY A 191 -21.96 0.34 9.65
CA GLY A 191 -22.28 0.23 8.23
C GLY A 191 -22.97 -1.06 7.85
N SER A 192 -23.24 -1.21 6.56
CA SER A 192 -23.74 -2.44 5.95
C SER A 192 -22.82 -3.61 6.28
N TYR A 193 -23.33 -4.83 6.16
CA TYR A 193 -22.63 -6.09 6.48
C TYR A 193 -22.15 -6.13 7.94
N ASN A 194 -22.96 -5.66 8.87
CA ASN A 194 -22.67 -5.58 10.30
C ASN A 194 -21.35 -4.87 10.62
N THR A 195 -20.86 -4.03 9.71
CA THR A 195 -19.61 -3.31 9.90
C THR A 195 -19.67 -2.44 11.14
N SER A 196 -18.70 -2.61 12.02
CA SER A 196 -18.53 -1.87 13.25
C SER A 196 -17.06 -1.57 13.48
N ARG A 197 -16.72 -0.32 13.75
CA ARG A 197 -15.37 0.08 14.10
C ARG A 197 -15.38 1.09 15.22
N VAL A 198 -14.46 0.93 16.16
CA VAL A 198 -14.12 1.91 17.18
C VAL A 198 -12.64 2.20 17.09
N SER A 199 -12.25 3.48 17.16
CA SER A 199 -10.85 3.86 17.29
C SER A 199 -10.69 5.07 18.19
N GLY A 200 -9.55 5.13 18.85
CA GLY A 200 -9.16 6.26 19.68
C GLY A 200 -7.70 6.59 19.52
N GLU A 201 -7.37 7.90 19.54
CA GLU A 201 -6.00 8.37 19.52
C GLU A 201 -5.76 9.49 20.52
N TYR A 202 -4.51 9.61 20.91
CA TYR A 202 -4.03 10.71 21.73
C TYR A 202 -2.62 11.13 21.32
N GLN A 203 -2.37 12.44 21.31
CA GLN A 203 -1.07 13.04 21.04
C GLN A 203 -0.72 14.06 22.10
N SER A 204 0.52 13.99 22.61
CA SER A 204 0.96 14.84 23.71
C SER A 204 1.32 16.26 23.28
N GLY A 205 1.61 16.46 21.98
CA GLY A 205 2.38 17.61 21.50
C GLY A 205 3.82 17.61 22.04
N LEU A 206 4.65 18.53 21.52
CA LEU A 206 6.03 18.68 21.96
C LEU A 206 6.09 19.37 23.34
N THR A 207 6.72 18.71 24.31
CA THR A 207 6.94 19.24 25.65
C THR A 207 8.15 20.18 25.69
N GLN A 208 8.26 21.00 26.74
CA GLN A 208 9.43 21.87 26.96
C GLN A 208 10.74 21.07 27.10
N SER A 209 10.67 19.85 27.64
CA SER A 209 11.81 18.94 27.76
C SER A 209 12.17 18.24 26.47
N GLY A 210 11.42 18.45 25.38
CA GLY A 210 11.69 17.89 24.06
C GLY A 210 11.03 16.51 23.80
N PHE A 211 10.17 16.02 24.67
CA PHE A 211 9.45 14.77 24.42
C PHE A 211 8.14 15.03 23.67
N ALA A 212 7.80 14.11 22.78
CA ALA A 212 6.50 14.06 22.13
C ALA A 212 6.08 12.60 21.89
N GLY A 213 4.77 12.34 21.87
CA GLY A 213 4.23 11.01 21.66
C GLY A 213 2.84 11.02 21.04
N TYR A 214 2.55 9.95 20.36
CA TYR A 214 1.28 9.62 19.71
C TYR A 214 0.93 8.17 19.95
N VAL A 215 -0.31 7.88 20.26
CA VAL A 215 -0.83 6.52 20.39
C VAL A 215 -2.22 6.44 19.77
N ARG A 216 -2.49 5.35 19.06
CA ARG A 216 -3.80 5.01 18.50
C ARG A 216 -4.10 3.53 18.73
N GLY A 217 -5.35 3.23 19.09
CA GLY A 217 -5.89 1.88 19.11
C GLY A 217 -7.19 1.81 18.33
N SER A 218 -7.46 0.67 17.68
CA SER A 218 -8.71 0.43 16.99
C SER A 218 -9.14 -1.03 17.04
N ALA A 219 -10.47 -1.25 16.93
CA ALA A 219 -11.07 -2.55 16.72
C ALA A 219 -12.14 -2.44 15.64
N GLN A 220 -12.19 -3.42 14.74
CA GLN A 220 -13.11 -3.48 13.62
C GLN A 220 -13.71 -4.88 13.51
N THR A 221 -15.00 -4.94 13.12
CA THR A 221 -15.66 -6.17 12.72
C THR A 221 -16.55 -5.91 11.51
N THR A 222 -16.67 -6.89 10.62
CA THR A 222 -17.60 -6.88 9.48
C THR A 222 -17.87 -8.32 9.04
N ASP A 223 -19.05 -8.59 8.49
CA ASP A 223 -19.36 -9.90 7.89
C ASP A 223 -18.88 -10.00 6.43
N GLY A 224 -18.42 -8.87 5.83
CA GLY A 224 -18.11 -8.80 4.41
C GLY A 224 -19.35 -8.87 3.51
N TYR A 225 -19.17 -8.65 2.20
CA TYR A 225 -20.28 -8.77 1.26
C TYR A 225 -20.50 -10.21 0.81
N ARG A 226 -19.45 -10.91 0.42
CA ARG A 226 -19.54 -12.32 0.04
C ARG A 226 -19.85 -13.18 1.27
N TYR A 227 -20.43 -14.35 1.07
CA TYR A 227 -20.58 -15.31 2.17
C TYR A 227 -19.18 -15.70 2.70
N ASN A 228 -19.09 -16.00 3.99
CA ASN A 228 -17.81 -16.39 4.63
C ASN A 228 -16.64 -15.48 4.26
N SER A 229 -16.84 -14.16 4.39
CA SER A 229 -15.81 -13.16 4.08
C SER A 229 -15.66 -12.09 5.17
N GLY A 230 -16.05 -12.45 6.39
CA GLY A 230 -15.96 -11.60 7.56
C GLY A 230 -14.53 -11.29 7.97
N ASN A 231 -14.38 -10.20 8.72
CA ASN A 231 -13.13 -9.78 9.32
C ASN A 231 -13.37 -9.32 10.75
N ARG A 232 -12.49 -9.74 11.66
CA ARG A 232 -12.37 -9.22 13.03
C ARG A 232 -10.93 -8.83 13.26
N SER A 233 -10.66 -7.56 13.51
CA SER A 233 -9.31 -7.06 13.60
C SER A 233 -9.12 -6.01 14.68
N ASN A 234 -7.91 -5.97 15.22
CA ASN A 234 -7.46 -4.98 16.19
C ASN A 234 -6.11 -4.43 15.74
N SER A 235 -5.86 -3.15 15.99
CA SER A 235 -4.55 -2.57 15.74
C SER A 235 -4.15 -1.55 16.79
N TRP A 236 -2.84 -1.43 16.95
CA TRP A 236 -2.19 -0.44 17.79
C TRP A 236 -1.07 0.23 17.01
N PHE A 237 -1.01 1.54 17.09
CA PHE A 237 0.09 2.33 16.59
C PHE A 237 0.57 3.25 17.70
N ALA A 238 1.86 3.25 17.99
CA ALA A 238 2.47 4.16 18.93
C ALA A 238 3.77 4.72 18.34
N SER A 239 3.96 6.01 18.44
CA SER A 239 5.20 6.66 18.03
C SER A 239 5.54 7.76 19.00
N GLY A 240 6.80 7.88 19.37
CA GLY A 240 7.23 8.93 20.29
C GLY A 240 8.74 8.98 20.42
N GLY A 241 9.22 10.04 21.04
CA GLY A 241 10.64 10.19 21.19
C GLY A 241 11.07 11.49 21.85
N TRP A 242 12.37 11.68 21.84
CA TRP A 242 13.02 12.90 22.27
C TRP A 242 13.54 13.68 21.06
N PHE A 243 13.19 14.96 21.02
CA PHE A 243 13.43 15.88 19.93
C PHE A 243 14.31 17.04 20.43
N GLY A 244 15.60 16.85 20.35
CA GLY A 244 16.61 17.84 20.67
C GLY A 244 16.93 18.77 19.50
N THR A 245 17.90 19.65 19.68
CA THR A 245 18.35 20.61 18.65
C THR A 245 19.38 20.03 17.68
N SER A 246 20.11 19.01 18.09
CA SER A 246 21.13 18.33 17.26
C SER A 246 20.79 16.87 17.04
N ASP A 247 19.99 16.28 17.92
CA ASP A 247 19.63 14.87 17.89
C ASP A 247 18.12 14.70 18.02
N VAL A 248 17.61 13.71 17.30
CA VAL A 248 16.25 13.21 17.43
C VAL A 248 16.33 11.70 17.58
N ILE A 249 15.66 11.17 18.59
CA ILE A 249 15.47 9.72 18.76
C ILE A 249 13.98 9.46 18.76
N LYS A 250 13.49 8.70 17.78
CA LYS A 250 12.08 8.35 17.59
C LYS A 250 11.93 6.83 17.63
N ALA A 251 11.02 6.32 18.45
CA ALA A 251 10.58 4.93 18.44
C ALA A 251 9.18 4.85 17.83
N THR A 252 8.92 3.80 17.05
CA THR A 252 7.61 3.52 16.46
C THR A 252 7.27 2.05 16.64
N LEU A 253 6.04 1.78 17.08
CA LEU A 253 5.45 0.45 17.22
C LEU A 253 4.17 0.41 16.39
N LEU A 254 4.00 -0.65 15.63
CA LEU A 254 2.78 -0.98 14.90
C LEU A 254 2.47 -2.44 15.17
N ALA A 255 1.27 -2.72 15.66
CA ALA A 255 0.83 -4.08 15.95
C ALA A 255 -0.56 -4.29 15.35
N GLY A 256 -0.76 -5.40 14.66
CA GLY A 256 -2.02 -5.79 14.05
C GLY A 256 -2.34 -7.25 14.28
N LEU A 257 -3.59 -7.51 14.60
CA LEU A 257 -4.17 -8.85 14.69
C LEU A 257 -5.44 -8.89 13.86
N SER A 258 -5.51 -9.80 12.91
CA SER A 258 -6.72 -10.07 12.13
C SER A 258 -7.13 -11.54 12.22
N SER A 259 -8.43 -11.77 12.20
CA SER A 259 -9.06 -13.07 12.01
C SER A 259 -10.06 -12.89 10.87
N ASN A 260 -9.89 -13.66 9.82
CA ASN A 260 -10.66 -13.52 8.59
C ASN A 260 -11.35 -14.85 8.27
N GLU A 261 -12.56 -14.76 7.78
CA GLU A 261 -13.19 -15.83 7.05
C GLU A 261 -12.64 -15.83 5.61
N GLN A 262 -12.34 -17.01 5.07
CA GLN A 262 -11.62 -17.16 3.81
C GLN A 262 -12.51 -16.91 2.59
N ALA A 263 -12.09 -15.99 1.72
CA ALA A 263 -12.80 -15.63 0.48
C ALA A 263 -11.85 -15.43 -0.72
N TYR A 264 -10.64 -16.03 -0.67
CA TYR A 264 -9.61 -15.82 -1.69
C TYR A 264 -9.94 -16.42 -3.05
N LEU A 265 -10.88 -17.37 -3.15
CA LEU A 265 -11.33 -17.87 -4.45
C LEU A 265 -12.35 -16.91 -5.08
N ALA A 266 -12.17 -16.60 -6.36
CA ALA A 266 -13.19 -15.98 -7.17
C ALA A 266 -14.36 -16.95 -7.40
N SER A 267 -15.52 -16.44 -7.76
CA SER A 267 -16.71 -17.26 -7.99
C SER A 267 -17.04 -17.39 -9.49
N PRO A 268 -17.52 -18.55 -9.95
CA PRO A 268 -17.94 -18.77 -11.33
C PRO A 268 -19.00 -17.78 -11.76
N ARG A 269 -18.91 -17.26 -12.98
CA ARG A 269 -19.91 -16.33 -13.52
C ARG A 269 -21.30 -16.92 -13.51
N SER A 270 -21.43 -18.19 -13.90
CA SER A 270 -22.72 -18.92 -13.93
C SER A 270 -23.41 -18.94 -12.57
N VAL A 271 -22.61 -19.08 -11.48
CA VAL A 271 -23.13 -19.07 -10.12
C VAL A 271 -23.45 -17.65 -9.67
N LEU A 272 -22.59 -16.67 -9.97
CA LEU A 272 -22.80 -15.26 -9.60
C LEU A 272 -24.07 -14.67 -10.20
N ASP A 273 -24.56 -15.18 -11.33
CA ASP A 273 -25.79 -14.71 -11.96
C ASP A 273 -27.03 -14.97 -11.09
N SER A 274 -27.04 -16.04 -10.30
CA SER A 274 -28.11 -16.41 -9.38
C SER A 274 -27.80 -16.11 -7.90
N VAL A 275 -26.53 -16.20 -7.50
CA VAL A 275 -26.04 -16.03 -6.12
C VAL A 275 -24.93 -14.97 -6.09
N PRO A 276 -25.24 -13.68 -6.12
CA PRO A 276 -24.23 -12.60 -6.22
C PRO A 276 -23.24 -12.52 -5.05
N ARG A 277 -23.56 -13.15 -3.91
CA ARG A 277 -22.71 -13.23 -2.72
C ARG A 277 -21.88 -14.50 -2.64
N ASP A 278 -21.89 -15.30 -3.70
CA ASP A 278 -21.20 -16.59 -3.72
C ASP A 278 -19.75 -16.50 -3.27
N ASN A 279 -19.35 -17.50 -2.50
CA ASN A 279 -17.97 -17.81 -2.14
C ASN A 279 -17.84 -19.33 -2.15
N PRO A 280 -16.97 -19.91 -2.98
CA PRO A 280 -16.79 -21.37 -3.09
C PRO A 280 -16.58 -22.08 -1.74
N TYR A 281 -16.03 -21.38 -0.74
CA TYR A 281 -15.85 -21.91 0.62
C TYR A 281 -16.99 -21.57 1.60
N GLY A 282 -17.92 -20.69 1.24
CA GLY A 282 -18.97 -20.22 2.13
C GLY A 282 -20.32 -20.86 1.96
N ASN A 283 -20.57 -21.57 0.85
CA ASN A 283 -21.93 -22.02 0.48
C ASN A 283 -22.26 -23.43 0.96
N ALA A 284 -21.30 -24.21 1.40
CA ALA A 284 -21.42 -25.67 1.47
C ALA A 284 -21.74 -26.26 2.85
N GLY A 285 -22.03 -25.44 3.87
CA GLY A 285 -22.19 -25.97 5.24
C GLY A 285 -20.92 -26.71 5.73
N THR A 286 -19.79 -26.44 5.10
CA THR A 286 -18.48 -26.90 5.52
C THR A 286 -18.09 -26.18 6.80
N ASP A 287 -17.31 -26.84 7.65
CA ASP A 287 -16.64 -26.19 8.78
C ASP A 287 -16.00 -24.90 8.32
N ALA A 288 -16.20 -23.81 9.09
CA ALA A 288 -15.70 -22.50 8.75
C ALA A 288 -14.22 -22.57 8.40
N VAL A 289 -13.88 -22.04 7.24
CA VAL A 289 -12.51 -21.94 6.73
C VAL A 289 -12.04 -20.53 7.06
N ASP A 290 -11.14 -20.45 8.04
CA ASP A 290 -10.70 -19.18 8.62
C ASP A 290 -9.19 -19.01 8.47
N ASP A 291 -8.73 -17.80 8.70
CA ASP A 291 -7.35 -17.50 9.01
C ASP A 291 -7.23 -16.62 10.25
N ARG A 292 -6.05 -16.59 10.81
CA ARG A 292 -5.70 -15.70 11.90
C ARG A 292 -4.23 -15.33 11.82
N PHE A 293 -3.94 -14.04 11.65
CA PHE A 293 -2.59 -13.53 11.56
C PHE A 293 -2.38 -12.32 12.47
N HIS A 294 -1.17 -12.22 13.02
CA HIS A 294 -0.63 -10.99 13.59
C HIS A 294 0.57 -10.53 12.77
N GLN A 295 0.81 -9.25 12.78
CA GLN A 295 2.04 -8.66 12.27
C GLN A 295 2.41 -7.43 13.09
N ASP A 296 3.57 -7.50 13.73
CA ASP A 296 4.08 -6.50 14.65
C ASP A 296 5.40 -5.93 14.12
N MET A 297 5.56 -4.62 14.20
CA MET A 297 6.76 -3.89 13.81
C MET A 297 7.23 -3.01 14.98
N ALA A 298 8.51 -3.04 15.26
CA ALA A 298 9.18 -2.10 16.14
C ALA A 298 10.35 -1.43 15.42
N SER A 299 10.54 -0.14 15.63
CA SER A 299 11.71 0.57 15.11
C SER A 299 12.20 1.66 16.06
N VAL A 300 13.50 1.91 15.98
CA VAL A 300 14.15 3.06 16.61
C VAL A 300 14.97 3.78 15.56
N GLN A 301 14.71 5.07 15.40
CA GLN A 301 15.40 5.95 14.48
C GLN A 301 16.15 7.02 15.27
N TRP A 302 17.43 7.15 14.99
CA TRP A 302 18.28 8.24 15.48
C TRP A 302 18.71 9.10 14.30
N THR A 303 18.51 10.44 14.45
CA THR A 303 18.97 11.43 13.48
C THR A 303 19.86 12.43 14.21
N HIS A 304 21.08 12.64 13.69
CA HIS A 304 22.04 13.60 14.23
C HIS A 304 22.41 14.65 13.18
N ALA A 305 22.35 15.91 13.59
CA ALA A 305 22.78 17.02 12.73
C ALA A 305 24.31 17.16 12.79
N LEU A 306 25.00 16.73 11.72
CA LEU A 306 26.45 16.89 11.58
C LEU A 306 26.85 18.34 11.31
N ALA A 307 26.00 19.08 10.58
CA ALA A 307 26.16 20.49 10.24
C ALA A 307 24.77 21.10 9.98
N PRO A 308 24.65 22.42 9.80
CA PRO A 308 23.35 23.06 9.46
C PRO A 308 22.68 22.51 8.21
N ASN A 309 23.43 21.89 7.32
CA ASN A 309 22.97 21.35 6.03
C ASN A 309 23.35 19.87 5.84
N ALA A 310 23.82 19.19 6.88
CA ALA A 310 24.18 17.78 6.82
C ALA A 310 23.68 17.04 8.06
N SER A 311 23.20 15.82 7.87
CA SER A 311 22.75 14.94 8.94
C SER A 311 23.07 13.47 8.64
N VAL A 312 23.14 12.67 9.69
CA VAL A 312 23.11 11.21 9.59
C VAL A 312 21.81 10.72 10.22
N ALA A 313 21.15 9.79 9.55
CA ALA A 313 19.97 9.10 10.06
C ALA A 313 20.23 7.59 10.06
N THR A 314 19.96 6.95 11.18
CA THR A 314 20.09 5.48 11.32
C THR A 314 18.81 4.94 11.93
N THR A 315 18.21 3.95 11.25
CA THR A 315 17.01 3.25 11.70
C THR A 315 17.33 1.78 11.89
N VAL A 316 17.01 1.27 13.07
CA VAL A 316 17.00 -0.18 13.36
C VAL A 316 15.54 -0.59 13.47
N TYR A 317 15.18 -1.70 12.84
CA TYR A 317 13.80 -2.18 12.82
C TYR A 317 13.74 -3.70 12.96
N GLY A 318 12.61 -4.20 13.46
CA GLY A 318 12.30 -5.60 13.56
C GLY A 318 10.82 -5.86 13.38
N PHE A 319 10.49 -7.06 12.90
CA PHE A 319 9.13 -7.57 12.72
C PHE A 319 9.02 -8.97 13.30
N ASP A 320 7.85 -9.25 13.83
CA ASP A 320 7.37 -10.59 14.17
C ASP A 320 5.99 -10.74 13.51
N ALA A 321 5.79 -11.80 12.72
CA ALA A 321 4.52 -12.06 12.06
C ALA A 321 4.25 -13.55 12.06
N GLY A 322 3.02 -13.93 12.39
CA GLY A 322 2.67 -15.34 12.41
C GLY A 322 1.18 -15.56 12.47
N GLY A 323 0.81 -16.78 12.19
CA GLY A 323 -0.57 -17.21 12.19
C GLY A 323 -0.80 -18.44 11.33
N TRP A 324 -2.05 -18.69 11.05
CA TRP A 324 -2.47 -19.87 10.29
C TRP A 324 -3.64 -19.55 9.37
N TYR A 325 -3.79 -20.36 8.34
CA TYR A 325 -4.96 -20.37 7.46
C TYR A 325 -5.35 -21.80 7.11
N ASP A 326 -6.65 -22.02 6.96
CA ASP A 326 -7.24 -23.32 6.63
C ASP A 326 -7.58 -23.39 5.15
N VAL A 327 -7.30 -24.53 4.52
CA VAL A 327 -7.60 -24.80 3.11
C VAL A 327 -8.33 -26.14 3.00
N PRO A 328 -9.58 -26.19 2.52
CA PRO A 328 -10.24 -27.44 2.18
C PRO A 328 -9.70 -27.99 0.85
N TYR A 329 -9.22 -29.22 0.88
CA TYR A 329 -8.71 -29.91 -0.30
C TYR A 329 -8.95 -31.42 -0.21
N ALA A 330 -9.49 -32.02 -1.26
CA ALA A 330 -9.73 -33.46 -1.39
C ALA A 330 -10.58 -34.09 -0.25
N GLY A 331 -11.45 -33.31 0.39
CA GLY A 331 -12.32 -33.76 1.47
C GLY A 331 -11.78 -33.54 2.88
N ASP A 332 -10.53 -33.15 3.01
CA ASP A 332 -9.89 -32.77 4.27
C ASP A 332 -9.75 -31.25 4.39
N ILE A 333 -9.48 -30.76 5.61
CA ILE A 333 -9.09 -29.38 5.85
C ILE A 333 -7.65 -29.36 6.32
N TYR A 334 -6.80 -28.71 5.54
CA TYR A 334 -5.39 -28.53 5.86
C TYR A 334 -5.17 -27.18 6.53
N ARG A 335 -4.40 -27.16 7.62
CA ARG A 335 -3.96 -25.97 8.31
C ARG A 335 -2.50 -25.68 8.00
N TYR A 336 -2.26 -24.54 7.39
CA TYR A 336 -0.95 -23.98 7.13
C TYR A 336 -0.61 -22.99 8.25
N ASP A 337 0.41 -23.27 9.03
CA ASP A 337 0.95 -22.38 10.06
C ASP A 337 2.23 -21.73 9.53
N LEU A 338 2.34 -20.42 9.74
CA LEU A 338 3.47 -19.61 9.32
C LEU A 338 3.99 -18.78 10.48
N HIS A 339 5.32 -18.70 10.62
CA HIS A 339 5.94 -17.80 11.58
C HIS A 339 7.18 -17.15 10.97
N SER A 340 7.16 -15.83 10.86
CA SER A 340 8.20 -15.03 10.23
C SER A 340 8.83 -14.07 11.22
N ARG A 341 10.15 -13.96 11.17
CA ARG A 341 10.90 -12.92 11.89
C ARG A 341 11.89 -12.26 10.96
N TRP A 342 11.89 -10.95 10.97
CA TRP A 342 12.90 -10.22 10.21
C TRP A 342 13.24 -8.89 10.86
N GLY A 343 14.39 -8.35 10.46
CA GLY A 343 14.83 -7.05 10.91
C GLY A 343 16.04 -6.59 10.15
N GLY A 344 16.37 -5.33 10.34
CA GLY A 344 17.46 -4.72 9.60
C GLY A 344 17.88 -3.38 10.15
N VAL A 345 18.89 -2.83 9.48
CA VAL A 345 19.43 -1.50 9.73
C VAL A 345 19.53 -0.72 8.42
N ILE A 346 19.06 0.52 8.46
CA ILE A 346 19.21 1.50 7.38
C ILE A 346 20.01 2.66 7.96
N SER A 347 21.07 3.10 7.29
CA SER A 347 21.83 4.27 7.71
C SER A 347 22.19 5.10 6.49
N ALA A 348 21.97 6.42 6.57
CA ALA A 348 22.30 7.33 5.49
C ALA A 348 22.84 8.66 6.03
N ILE A 349 23.81 9.20 5.31
CA ILE A 349 24.28 10.59 5.45
C ILE A 349 23.58 11.40 4.38
N GLU A 350 23.00 12.51 4.78
CA GLU A 350 22.31 13.42 3.89
C GLU A 350 22.92 14.81 3.94
N TRP A 351 23.07 15.41 2.79
CA TRP A 351 23.47 16.79 2.62
C TRP A 351 22.46 17.54 1.76
N THR A 352 22.08 18.75 2.19
CA THR A 352 21.13 19.61 1.44
C THR A 352 21.69 21.02 1.38
N GLY A 353 21.98 21.51 0.19
CA GLY A 353 22.47 22.87 -0.06
C GLY A 353 21.59 23.63 -1.05
N VAL A 354 21.92 24.89 -1.27
CA VAL A 354 21.21 25.77 -2.24
C VAL A 354 21.30 25.22 -3.67
N SER A 355 22.43 24.59 -4.02
CA SER A 355 22.71 24.08 -5.35
C SER A 355 22.33 22.61 -5.55
N GLY A 356 21.77 21.93 -4.53
CA GLY A 356 21.37 20.54 -4.68
C GLY A 356 21.37 19.77 -3.36
N SER A 357 21.26 18.45 -3.47
CA SER A 357 21.27 17.51 -2.35
C SER A 357 22.08 16.27 -2.71
N ALA A 358 22.58 15.58 -1.70
CA ALA A 358 23.22 14.28 -1.83
C ALA A 358 22.84 13.39 -0.64
N SER A 359 22.67 12.10 -0.89
CA SER A 359 22.48 11.08 0.15
C SER A 359 23.30 9.86 -0.20
N LEU A 360 24.01 9.32 0.77
CA LEU A 360 24.77 8.09 0.67
C LEU A 360 24.38 7.19 1.84
N GLY A 361 23.99 5.96 1.56
CA GLY A 361 23.51 5.09 2.61
C GLY A 361 23.67 3.60 2.32
N VAL A 362 23.37 2.83 3.35
CA VAL A 362 23.41 1.37 3.34
C VAL A 362 22.14 0.80 3.99
N HIS A 363 21.76 -0.39 3.57
CA HIS A 363 20.72 -1.19 4.18
C HIS A 363 21.19 -2.64 4.30
N ALA A 364 20.89 -3.28 5.42
CA ALA A 364 21.10 -4.71 5.61
C ALA A 364 19.94 -5.30 6.39
N SER A 365 19.44 -6.46 5.96
CA SER A 365 18.36 -7.17 6.62
C SER A 365 18.55 -8.68 6.61
N ARG A 366 17.88 -9.35 7.55
CA ARG A 366 17.78 -10.81 7.65
C ARG A 366 16.34 -11.20 7.95
N TYR A 367 15.96 -12.34 7.41
CA TYR A 367 14.63 -12.90 7.50
C TYR A 367 14.68 -14.40 7.65
N ALA A 368 13.71 -14.96 8.39
CA ALA A 368 13.42 -16.39 8.46
C ALA A 368 11.90 -16.58 8.56
N ARG A 369 11.37 -17.56 7.82
CA ARG A 369 9.97 -18.02 7.93
C ARG A 369 9.95 -19.53 8.07
N GLU A 370 9.26 -20.01 9.11
CA GLU A 370 8.94 -21.39 9.35
C GLU A 370 7.56 -21.67 8.74
N HIS A 371 7.42 -22.83 8.08
CA HIS A 371 6.19 -23.30 7.46
C HIS A 371 5.85 -24.69 8.00
N TRP A 372 4.63 -24.84 8.48
CA TRP A 372 4.11 -26.12 8.99
C TRP A 372 2.77 -26.44 8.35
N LEU A 373 2.51 -27.72 8.13
CA LEU A 373 1.22 -28.22 7.65
C LEU A 373 0.65 -29.26 8.60
N TYR A 374 -0.64 -29.17 8.83
CA TYR A 374 -1.43 -30.11 9.62
C TYR A 374 -2.71 -30.50 8.88
N THR A 375 -3.28 -31.69 9.19
CA THR A 375 -4.64 -32.06 8.79
C THR A 375 -5.58 -31.86 9.98
N ARG A 376 -6.64 -31.06 9.84
CA ARG A 376 -7.63 -30.90 10.92
C ARG A 376 -8.48 -32.16 11.06
N PRO A 377 -8.95 -32.54 12.28
CA PRO A 377 -8.74 -31.82 13.55
C PRO A 377 -7.40 -32.12 14.26
N ASP A 378 -6.56 -33.04 13.71
CA ASP A 378 -5.26 -33.35 14.32
C ASP A 378 -4.24 -32.25 14.07
N LEU A 379 -3.96 -31.46 15.10
CA LEU A 379 -2.93 -30.40 15.07
C LEU A 379 -1.64 -30.81 15.81
N ALA A 380 -1.50 -32.05 16.17
CA ALA A 380 -0.29 -32.58 16.85
C ALA A 380 0.74 -33.12 15.84
N THR A 381 0.26 -33.68 14.72
CA THR A 381 1.10 -34.29 13.69
C THR A 381 1.38 -33.32 12.55
N ARG A 382 2.63 -32.87 12.43
CA ARG A 382 3.07 -32.06 11.28
C ARG A 382 3.28 -32.95 10.07
N LEU A 383 2.70 -32.57 8.95
CA LEU A 383 2.94 -33.24 7.66
C LEU A 383 4.26 -32.79 7.03
N TYR A 384 4.63 -31.52 7.25
CA TYR A 384 5.97 -30.98 6.95
C TYR A 384 6.35 -29.86 7.92
N ASP A 385 7.65 -29.55 7.92
CA ASP A 385 8.28 -28.52 8.74
C ASP A 385 9.52 -28.01 8.00
N ASN A 386 9.37 -26.94 7.24
CA ASN A 386 10.45 -26.37 6.44
C ASN A 386 10.69 -24.88 6.77
N THR A 387 11.85 -24.37 6.40
CA THR A 387 12.22 -22.97 6.69
C THR A 387 12.85 -22.29 5.48
N GLY A 388 12.32 -21.11 5.14
CA GLY A 388 12.94 -20.18 4.22
C GLY A 388 13.74 -19.11 4.95
N TYR A 389 14.93 -18.78 4.44
CA TYR A 389 15.76 -17.69 4.93
C TYR A 389 16.07 -16.72 3.80
N LYS A 390 15.97 -15.42 4.05
CA LYS A 390 16.37 -14.41 3.09
C LYS A 390 17.32 -13.40 3.75
N GLY A 391 18.31 -12.94 3.00
CA GLY A 391 19.24 -11.91 3.43
C GLY A 391 19.40 -10.88 2.33
N GLU A 392 19.44 -9.60 2.71
CA GLU A 392 19.66 -8.50 1.77
C GLU A 392 20.74 -7.56 2.30
N GLN A 393 21.55 -7.05 1.38
CA GLN A 393 22.51 -5.98 1.61
C GLN A 393 22.47 -5.02 0.43
N SER A 394 22.36 -3.74 0.68
CA SER A 394 22.45 -2.74 -0.37
C SER A 394 23.22 -1.50 0.05
N ALA A 395 23.86 -0.87 -0.93
CA ALA A 395 24.44 0.45 -0.81
C ALA A 395 23.82 1.34 -1.90
N PHE A 396 23.51 2.57 -1.54
CA PHE A 396 22.89 3.52 -2.46
C PHE A 396 23.52 4.90 -2.38
N ALA A 397 23.52 5.59 -3.51
CA ALA A 397 23.91 6.99 -3.63
C ALA A 397 22.89 7.71 -4.49
N LYS A 398 22.34 8.81 -3.99
CA LYS A 398 21.43 9.65 -4.76
C LYS A 398 21.77 11.12 -4.58
N GLY A 399 21.42 11.93 -5.56
CA GLY A 399 21.66 13.34 -5.46
C GLY A 399 20.92 14.14 -6.52
N SER A 400 20.89 15.44 -6.28
CA SER A 400 20.35 16.42 -7.24
C SER A 400 21.28 17.63 -7.32
N LEU A 401 21.34 18.23 -8.51
CA LEU A 401 22.09 19.44 -8.80
C LEU A 401 21.16 20.47 -9.45
N VAL A 402 21.04 21.63 -8.84
CA VAL A 402 20.23 22.73 -9.35
C VAL A 402 21.14 23.75 -10.05
N ARG A 403 20.88 24.00 -11.33
CA ARG A 403 21.56 25.04 -12.11
C ARG A 403 20.55 25.90 -12.86
N GLY A 404 20.32 27.10 -12.37
CA GLY A 404 19.34 28.01 -12.92
C GLY A 404 17.93 27.44 -12.93
N ARG A 405 17.40 27.14 -14.13
CA ARG A 405 16.06 26.55 -14.32
C ARG A 405 16.06 25.04 -14.37
N THR A 406 17.23 24.40 -14.38
CA THR A 406 17.39 22.96 -14.56
C THR A 406 17.79 22.31 -13.24
N THR A 407 17.17 21.19 -12.92
CA THR A 407 17.59 20.27 -11.86
C THR A 407 17.94 18.94 -12.50
N LEU A 408 19.16 18.49 -12.31
CA LEU A 408 19.59 17.13 -12.65
C LEU A 408 19.49 16.26 -11.41
N PHE A 409 19.15 14.99 -11.55
CA PHE A 409 19.16 14.04 -10.45
C PHE A 409 19.70 12.68 -10.91
N GLY A 410 20.28 11.95 -9.95
CA GLY A 410 20.72 10.58 -10.11
C GLY A 410 20.44 9.78 -8.85
N ASP A 411 20.20 8.49 -9.04
CA ASP A 411 19.99 7.49 -7.99
C ASP A 411 20.69 6.20 -8.44
N LEU A 412 21.47 5.61 -7.57
CA LEU A 412 22.25 4.42 -7.84
C LEU A 412 22.15 3.48 -6.66
N GLN A 413 21.79 2.23 -6.91
CA GLN A 413 21.79 1.17 -5.90
C GLN A 413 22.58 -0.04 -6.39
N LEU A 414 23.40 -0.57 -5.50
CA LEU A 414 23.98 -1.92 -5.56
C LEU A 414 23.26 -2.77 -4.52
N ARG A 415 22.69 -3.90 -4.94
CA ARG A 415 21.90 -4.77 -4.09
C ARG A 415 22.34 -6.22 -4.23
N LEU A 416 22.55 -6.88 -3.09
CA LEU A 416 22.84 -8.30 -2.98
C LEU A 416 21.69 -8.95 -2.24
N ALA A 417 21.10 -9.99 -2.82
CA ALA A 417 20.04 -10.79 -2.20
C ALA A 417 20.45 -12.25 -2.17
N GLN A 418 20.06 -12.95 -1.12
CA GLN A 418 20.28 -14.38 -0.96
C GLN A 418 19.01 -15.04 -0.43
N PHE A 419 18.65 -16.18 -1.01
CA PHE A 419 17.64 -17.08 -0.47
C PHE A 419 18.28 -18.42 -0.13
N ARG A 420 17.86 -19.01 1.00
CA ARG A 420 18.22 -20.36 1.43
C ARG A 420 16.97 -21.08 1.86
N TYR A 421 16.82 -22.30 1.41
CA TYR A 421 15.75 -23.20 1.78
C TYR A 421 16.30 -24.35 2.62
N GLN A 422 15.66 -24.61 3.77
CA GLN A 422 15.87 -25.75 4.62
C GLN A 422 14.64 -26.63 4.54
N PRO A 423 14.66 -27.75 3.81
CA PRO A 423 13.52 -28.65 3.67
C PRO A 423 13.22 -29.39 4.96
N THR A 424 12.04 -29.98 5.03
CA THR A 424 11.62 -30.93 6.07
C THR A 424 12.63 -32.08 6.17
N ALA A 425 13.00 -32.42 7.39
CA ALA A 425 13.97 -33.50 7.62
C ALA A 425 13.43 -34.84 7.10
N GLY A 426 14.24 -35.54 6.31
CA GLY A 426 13.88 -36.86 5.78
C GLY A 426 12.98 -36.89 4.56
N ASN A 427 12.59 -35.75 3.97
CA ASN A 427 11.74 -35.67 2.77
C ASN A 427 12.46 -35.95 1.44
N GLY A 428 13.75 -36.34 1.49
CA GLY A 428 14.53 -36.71 0.29
C GLY A 428 15.12 -35.54 -0.49
N VAL A 429 15.02 -34.32 0.02
CA VAL A 429 15.52 -33.10 -0.62
C VAL A 429 16.65 -32.48 0.19
N ALA A 430 17.72 -32.05 -0.47
CA ALA A 430 18.85 -31.38 0.17
C ALA A 430 18.59 -29.87 0.36
N PRO A 431 19.13 -29.23 1.40
CA PRO A 431 19.13 -27.79 1.54
C PRO A 431 19.74 -27.10 0.31
N ALA A 432 19.17 -25.99 -0.09
CA ALA A 432 19.61 -25.25 -1.28
C ALA A 432 19.73 -23.75 -0.99
N SER A 433 20.57 -23.06 -1.75
CA SER A 433 20.70 -21.61 -1.68
C SER A 433 20.99 -21.01 -3.04
N VAL A 434 20.54 -19.77 -3.22
CA VAL A 434 20.80 -18.97 -4.42
C VAL A 434 21.13 -17.53 -4.02
N ARG A 435 21.96 -16.87 -4.83
CA ARG A 435 22.36 -15.47 -4.62
C ARG A 435 22.17 -14.70 -5.91
N TRP A 436 21.81 -13.42 -5.76
CA TRP A 436 21.65 -12.49 -6.84
C TRP A 436 22.36 -11.18 -6.53
N SER A 437 22.76 -10.48 -7.57
CA SER A 437 23.32 -9.14 -7.49
C SER A 437 22.66 -8.24 -8.50
N PHE A 438 22.29 -7.04 -8.09
CA PHE A 438 21.58 -6.08 -8.92
C PHE A 438 22.30 -4.73 -8.89
N PHE A 439 22.32 -4.09 -10.06
CA PHE A 439 22.78 -2.73 -10.26
C PHE A 439 21.59 -1.93 -10.81
N ASN A 440 21.09 -1.01 -10.02
CA ASN A 440 19.86 -0.28 -10.25
C ASN A 440 20.15 1.22 -10.41
N PRO A 441 20.55 1.70 -11.60
CA PRO A 441 20.79 3.11 -11.87
C PRO A 441 19.49 3.80 -12.30
N LYS A 442 19.37 5.08 -11.91
CA LYS A 442 18.34 5.99 -12.40
C LYS A 442 18.91 7.39 -12.53
N ALA A 443 18.57 8.10 -13.60
CA ALA A 443 18.93 9.48 -13.79
C ALA A 443 17.80 10.24 -14.49
N GLY A 444 17.80 11.55 -14.33
CA GLY A 444 16.83 12.39 -15.01
C GLY A 444 17.11 13.88 -14.83
N ALA A 445 16.27 14.66 -15.48
CA ALA A 445 16.33 16.11 -15.43
C ALA A 445 14.93 16.71 -15.36
N SER A 446 14.82 17.85 -14.71
CA SER A 446 13.63 18.71 -14.81
C SER A 446 14.04 20.12 -15.17
N VAL A 447 13.22 20.79 -15.98
CA VAL A 447 13.46 22.16 -16.44
C VAL A 447 12.22 23.00 -16.17
N ARG A 448 12.40 24.09 -15.43
CA ARG A 448 11.35 25.10 -15.22
C ARG A 448 11.20 25.95 -16.48
N LEU A 449 10.26 25.57 -17.32
CA LEU A 449 9.99 26.24 -18.61
C LEU A 449 9.41 27.64 -18.41
N THR A 450 8.46 27.76 -17.46
CA THR A 450 7.89 29.03 -17.00
C THR A 450 7.77 29.04 -15.48
N SER A 451 7.25 30.10 -14.87
CA SER A 451 6.94 30.11 -13.43
C SER A 451 5.91 29.07 -13.00
N ALA A 452 5.12 28.56 -13.95
CA ALA A 452 4.02 27.63 -13.70
C ALA A 452 4.23 26.25 -14.33
N LEU A 453 5.13 26.12 -15.30
CA LEU A 453 5.29 24.89 -16.08
C LEU A 453 6.71 24.33 -15.92
N THR A 454 6.79 23.09 -15.51
CA THR A 454 8.03 22.30 -15.41
C THR A 454 7.92 21.07 -16.29
N GLY A 455 8.89 20.87 -17.18
CA GLY A 455 9.07 19.64 -17.93
C GLY A 455 10.08 18.74 -17.26
N TYR A 456 9.97 17.41 -17.41
CA TYR A 456 10.93 16.45 -16.89
C TYR A 456 11.09 15.24 -17.81
N ALA A 457 12.24 14.60 -17.69
CA ALA A 457 12.50 13.29 -18.29
C ALA A 457 13.40 12.48 -17.37
N SER A 458 13.20 11.17 -17.31
CA SER A 458 14.02 10.24 -16.55
C SER A 458 14.15 8.90 -17.25
N ALA A 459 15.25 8.20 -16.95
CA ALA A 459 15.45 6.82 -17.33
C ALA A 459 16.05 6.05 -16.15
N GLY A 460 15.66 4.79 -16.00
CA GLY A 460 16.14 3.94 -14.93
C GLY A 460 16.07 2.46 -15.28
N MET A 461 16.77 1.67 -14.49
CA MET A 461 16.75 0.22 -14.56
C MET A 461 16.62 -0.34 -13.15
N ASN A 462 15.87 -1.44 -13.03
CA ASN A 462 15.74 -2.16 -11.77
C ASN A 462 15.68 -3.67 -12.03
N GLY A 463 16.26 -4.44 -11.10
CA GLY A 463 16.22 -5.91 -11.12
C GLY A 463 15.61 -6.47 -9.84
N ARG A 464 14.99 -7.64 -9.96
CA ARG A 464 14.34 -8.33 -8.86
C ARG A 464 14.56 -9.84 -8.97
N GLU A 465 14.78 -10.48 -7.85
CA GLU A 465 14.80 -11.93 -7.72
C GLU A 465 13.39 -12.51 -7.73
N PRO A 466 13.24 -13.83 -8.05
CA PRO A 466 12.00 -14.58 -7.85
C PRO A 466 11.61 -14.65 -6.37
N THR A 467 10.31 -14.70 -6.09
CA THR A 467 9.79 -15.07 -4.76
C THR A 467 9.96 -16.59 -4.53
N ARG A 468 9.73 -17.03 -3.28
CA ARG A 468 9.65 -18.46 -2.99
C ARG A 468 8.58 -19.15 -3.82
N ALA A 469 7.37 -18.59 -3.87
CA ALA A 469 6.27 -19.14 -4.64
C ALA A 469 6.61 -19.26 -6.14
N ASP A 470 7.35 -18.29 -6.71
CA ASP A 470 7.84 -18.36 -8.09
C ASP A 470 8.82 -19.53 -8.28
N MET A 471 9.79 -19.69 -7.36
CA MET A 471 10.81 -20.75 -7.43
C MET A 471 10.24 -22.16 -7.23
N PHE A 472 9.21 -22.29 -6.41
CA PHE A 472 8.60 -23.57 -6.03
C PHE A 472 7.35 -23.90 -6.87
N ALA A 473 7.07 -23.12 -7.92
CA ALA A 473 5.88 -23.28 -8.75
C ALA A 473 4.58 -23.29 -7.92
N GLY A 474 4.53 -22.46 -6.86
CA GLY A 474 3.41 -22.33 -5.94
C GLY A 474 3.38 -23.34 -4.80
N ALA A 475 4.25 -24.36 -4.76
CA ALA A 475 4.27 -25.33 -3.66
C ALA A 475 4.79 -24.68 -2.35
N ASP A 476 4.17 -25.06 -1.22
CA ASP A 476 4.60 -24.59 0.09
C ASP A 476 5.67 -25.50 0.74
N ASP A 477 5.78 -26.78 0.36
CA ASP A 477 6.88 -27.67 0.71
C ASP A 477 7.47 -28.30 -0.55
N VAL A 478 8.77 -28.60 -0.50
CA VAL A 478 9.48 -29.31 -1.58
C VAL A 478 9.98 -30.63 -1.05
N ASP A 479 9.46 -31.71 -1.60
CA ASP A 479 9.86 -33.08 -1.32
C ASP A 479 10.39 -33.79 -2.60
N SER A 480 10.68 -35.10 -2.51
CA SER A 480 11.20 -35.87 -3.62
C SER A 480 10.23 -35.97 -4.82
N THR A 481 8.94 -35.74 -4.64
CA THR A 481 7.91 -35.87 -5.69
C THR A 481 7.82 -34.60 -6.53
N ASN A 482 7.93 -33.41 -5.92
CA ASN A 482 7.83 -32.13 -6.61
C ASN A 482 9.18 -31.40 -6.82
N ALA A 483 10.29 -31.92 -6.24
CA ALA A 483 11.63 -31.35 -6.39
C ALA A 483 12.02 -31.08 -7.88
N PRO A 484 11.68 -31.90 -8.87
CA PRO A 484 11.99 -31.61 -10.28
C PRO A 484 11.37 -30.30 -10.80
N SER A 485 10.27 -29.82 -10.18
CA SER A 485 9.64 -28.54 -10.52
C SER A 485 10.31 -27.33 -9.87
N ALA A 486 10.89 -27.51 -8.68
CA ALA A 486 11.49 -26.45 -7.87
C ALA A 486 13.01 -26.33 -8.02
N TYR A 487 13.70 -27.46 -8.28
CA TYR A 487 15.17 -27.48 -8.29
C TYR A 487 15.75 -27.58 -9.71
N PRO A 488 16.89 -26.94 -9.98
CA PRO A 488 17.62 -26.02 -9.07
C PRO A 488 16.85 -24.69 -8.89
N LEU A 489 17.04 -24.00 -7.76
CA LEU A 489 16.40 -22.71 -7.45
C LEU A 489 16.71 -21.60 -8.48
N THR A 490 17.67 -21.81 -9.36
CA THR A 490 18.01 -20.92 -10.48
C THR A 490 17.17 -21.14 -11.73
N ARG A 491 16.21 -22.08 -11.71
CA ARG A 491 15.32 -22.40 -12.84
C ARG A 491 14.45 -21.20 -13.22
N VAL A 492 13.94 -20.50 -12.22
CA VAL A 492 13.28 -19.21 -12.42
C VAL A 492 14.33 -18.12 -12.41
N HIS A 493 14.43 -17.37 -13.51
CA HIS A 493 15.42 -16.33 -13.68
C HIS A 493 14.98 -15.03 -13.03
N PRO A 494 15.90 -14.23 -12.47
CA PRO A 494 15.60 -12.89 -12.01
C PRO A 494 15.11 -12.03 -13.18
N GLU A 495 14.20 -11.14 -12.87
CA GLU A 495 13.60 -10.24 -13.86
C GLU A 495 14.27 -8.85 -13.82
N SER A 496 14.23 -8.12 -14.93
CA SER A 496 14.72 -6.74 -15.00
C SER A 496 13.79 -5.85 -15.81
N ALA A 497 13.62 -4.60 -15.34
CA ALA A 497 12.85 -3.56 -16.00
C ALA A 497 13.77 -2.39 -16.40
N ARG A 498 13.56 -1.85 -17.58
CA ARG A 498 14.07 -0.55 -18.04
C ARG A 498 12.90 0.37 -18.25
N ASP A 499 12.97 1.56 -17.70
CA ASP A 499 11.90 2.54 -17.71
C ASP A 499 12.39 3.89 -18.22
N VAL A 500 11.63 4.49 -19.13
CA VAL A 500 11.84 5.84 -19.62
C VAL A 500 10.54 6.60 -19.45
N GLU A 501 10.61 7.74 -18.78
CA GLU A 501 9.46 8.59 -18.54
C GLU A 501 9.74 10.04 -18.96
N THR A 502 8.74 10.72 -19.46
CA THR A 502 8.77 12.15 -19.70
C THR A 502 7.42 12.77 -19.41
N GLY A 503 7.42 13.98 -18.91
CA GLY A 503 6.16 14.63 -18.56
C GLY A 503 6.28 16.10 -18.26
N VAL A 504 5.14 16.68 -17.94
CA VAL A 504 5.01 18.08 -17.58
C VAL A 504 4.15 18.23 -16.33
N VAL A 505 4.52 19.17 -15.49
CA VAL A 505 3.74 19.61 -14.32
C VAL A 505 3.38 21.08 -14.52
N TRP A 506 2.10 21.37 -14.55
CA TRP A 506 1.58 22.72 -14.57
C TRP A 506 0.96 23.03 -13.21
N GLN A 507 1.46 24.08 -12.56
CA GLN A 507 1.04 24.45 -11.22
C GLN A 507 0.76 25.94 -11.13
N ARG A 508 -0.44 26.26 -10.68
CA ARG A 508 -0.95 27.58 -10.32
C ARG A 508 -1.62 27.51 -8.94
N PRO A 509 -1.91 28.62 -8.28
CA PRO A 509 -2.56 28.60 -6.96
C PRO A 509 -3.87 27.80 -6.90
N THR A 510 -4.62 27.76 -8.00
CA THR A 510 -5.91 27.07 -8.11
C THR A 510 -5.88 25.78 -8.90
N VAL A 511 -4.81 25.48 -9.63
CA VAL A 511 -4.73 24.30 -10.51
C VAL A 511 -3.37 23.64 -10.40
N ARG A 512 -3.37 22.33 -10.20
CA ARG A 512 -2.21 21.47 -10.42
C ARG A 512 -2.60 20.41 -11.44
N ALA A 513 -1.89 20.33 -12.54
CA ALA A 513 -2.05 19.31 -13.56
C ALA A 513 -0.69 18.66 -13.85
N GLN A 514 -0.69 17.35 -14.00
CA GLN A 514 0.48 16.58 -14.43
C GLN A 514 0.08 15.67 -15.59
N ALA A 515 0.93 15.60 -16.59
CA ALA A 515 0.83 14.63 -17.68
C ALA A 515 2.16 13.91 -17.82
N ASN A 516 2.13 12.60 -18.00
CA ASN A 516 3.29 11.73 -18.09
C ASN A 516 3.13 10.74 -19.23
N LEU A 517 4.21 10.50 -19.97
CA LEU A 517 4.36 9.41 -20.92
C LEU A 517 5.40 8.45 -20.37
N PHE A 518 5.15 7.15 -20.48
CA PHE A 518 6.06 6.13 -20.00
C PHE A 518 6.27 5.01 -21.02
N TRP A 519 7.45 4.42 -20.96
CA TRP A 519 7.83 3.23 -21.73
C TRP A 519 8.70 2.34 -20.86
N MET A 520 8.18 1.14 -20.53
CA MET A 520 8.85 0.13 -19.70
C MET A 520 9.10 -1.11 -20.54
N GLN A 521 10.32 -1.59 -20.54
CA GLN A 521 10.72 -2.84 -21.17
C GLN A 521 11.21 -3.82 -20.11
N PHE A 522 10.72 -5.04 -20.18
CA PHE A 522 11.04 -6.11 -19.23
C PHE A 522 11.78 -7.23 -19.94
N ARG A 523 12.72 -7.84 -19.20
CA ARG A 523 13.41 -9.08 -19.57
C ARG A 523 13.17 -10.09 -18.48
N ASN A 524 12.85 -11.33 -18.90
CA ASN A 524 12.52 -12.44 -18.00
C ASN A 524 11.44 -12.07 -16.98
N GLU A 525 10.47 -11.23 -17.38
CA GLU A 525 9.37 -10.87 -16.49
C GLU A 525 8.74 -12.14 -15.93
N ILE A 526 8.61 -12.22 -14.61
CA ILE A 526 7.89 -13.29 -13.93
C ILE A 526 6.42 -12.91 -13.98
N ALA A 527 5.75 -13.29 -15.06
CA ALA A 527 4.38 -12.88 -15.36
C ALA A 527 3.37 -13.92 -14.83
N PRO A 528 2.22 -13.47 -14.29
CA PRO A 528 1.14 -14.39 -13.92
C PRO A 528 0.62 -15.11 -15.17
N ILE A 529 0.24 -16.37 -15.02
CA ILE A 529 -0.24 -17.21 -16.14
C ILE A 529 -1.76 -17.24 -16.26
N GLY A 530 -2.49 -16.72 -15.29
CA GLY A 530 -3.96 -16.74 -15.23
C GLY A 530 -4.52 -17.95 -14.49
N GLU A 531 -3.71 -18.57 -13.69
CA GLU A 531 -4.05 -19.73 -12.86
C GLU A 531 -3.68 -19.46 -11.40
N ILE A 532 -4.40 -20.08 -10.49
CA ILE A 532 -4.07 -20.16 -9.07
C ILE A 532 -3.91 -21.63 -8.68
N ASN A 533 -3.08 -21.90 -7.68
CA ASN A 533 -3.01 -23.23 -7.08
C ASN A 533 -4.10 -23.44 -6.01
N GLU A 534 -4.13 -24.62 -5.40
CA GLU A 534 -5.10 -25.02 -4.38
C GLU A 534 -5.10 -24.16 -3.11
N ILE A 535 -4.00 -23.49 -2.82
CA ILE A 535 -3.86 -22.60 -1.67
C ILE A 535 -4.01 -21.11 -2.04
N GLY A 536 -4.46 -20.81 -3.27
CA GLY A 536 -4.76 -19.46 -3.73
C GLY A 536 -3.59 -18.64 -4.25
N TYR A 537 -2.37 -19.21 -4.36
CA TYR A 537 -1.24 -18.50 -4.98
C TYR A 537 -1.44 -18.36 -6.49
N VAL A 538 -1.29 -17.14 -6.97
CA VAL A 538 -1.24 -16.88 -8.41
C VAL A 538 0.04 -17.47 -8.98
N LEU A 539 -0.10 -18.37 -9.95
CA LEU A 539 1.03 -19.01 -10.59
C LEU A 539 1.70 -18.08 -11.61
N HIS A 540 3.03 -18.11 -11.63
CA HIS A 540 3.85 -17.26 -12.49
C HIS A 540 4.87 -18.07 -13.28
N LYS A 541 5.32 -17.49 -14.41
CA LYS A 541 6.49 -17.99 -15.14
C LYS A 541 7.29 -16.87 -15.80
N ASN A 542 8.57 -17.12 -16.11
CA ASN A 542 9.35 -16.19 -16.89
C ASN A 542 8.80 -16.06 -18.32
N VAL A 543 8.54 -14.82 -18.76
CA VAL A 543 8.35 -14.47 -20.17
C VAL A 543 9.57 -13.68 -20.64
N GLY A 544 10.12 -14.05 -21.81
CA GLY A 544 11.42 -13.53 -22.25
C GLY A 544 11.44 -11.99 -22.38
N HIS A 545 10.41 -11.43 -23.02
CA HIS A 545 10.29 -10.00 -23.26
C HIS A 545 8.84 -9.52 -23.17
N SER A 546 8.62 -8.44 -22.42
CA SER A 546 7.36 -7.71 -22.41
C SER A 546 7.59 -6.21 -22.43
N VAL A 547 6.56 -5.46 -22.78
CA VAL A 547 6.59 -3.99 -22.87
C VAL A 547 5.30 -3.43 -22.31
N ARG A 548 5.41 -2.38 -21.50
CA ARG A 548 4.30 -1.51 -21.10
C ARG A 548 4.60 -0.09 -21.51
N ARG A 549 3.65 0.55 -22.18
CA ARG A 549 3.76 1.96 -22.60
C ARG A 549 2.42 2.64 -22.46
N GLY A 550 2.46 3.96 -22.24
CA GLY A 550 1.20 4.66 -22.04
C GLY A 550 1.34 6.11 -21.68
N ALA A 551 0.20 6.67 -21.33
CA ALA A 551 0.05 8.05 -20.89
C ALA A 551 -0.77 8.10 -19.61
N GLU A 552 -0.39 8.99 -18.70
CA GLU A 552 -1.08 9.19 -17.42
C GLU A 552 -1.31 10.68 -17.19
N GLY A 553 -2.43 11.01 -16.57
CA GLY A 553 -2.78 12.38 -16.20
C GLY A 553 -3.35 12.46 -14.79
N ASP A 554 -3.06 13.57 -14.12
CA ASP A 554 -3.59 13.92 -12.80
C ASP A 554 -3.93 15.42 -12.81
N LEU A 555 -5.15 15.75 -12.38
CA LEU A 555 -5.65 17.11 -12.30
C LEU A 555 -6.27 17.34 -10.91
N THR A 556 -5.85 18.40 -10.25
CA THR A 556 -6.55 18.98 -9.11
C THR A 556 -6.85 20.45 -9.43
N TRP A 557 -8.13 20.82 -9.49
CA TRP A 557 -8.56 22.16 -9.84
C TRP A 557 -9.51 22.72 -8.77
N ARG A 558 -9.05 23.73 -8.05
CA ARG A 558 -9.90 24.53 -7.16
C ARG A 558 -10.72 25.50 -8.00
N VAL A 559 -11.91 25.06 -8.43
CA VAL A 559 -12.83 25.81 -9.31
C VAL A 559 -13.31 27.09 -8.62
N THR A 560 -13.62 26.96 -7.32
CA THR A 560 -13.93 28.06 -6.40
C THR A 560 -13.24 27.81 -5.06
N PRO A 561 -13.23 28.77 -4.10
CA PRO A 561 -12.73 28.51 -2.75
C PRO A 561 -13.40 27.31 -2.04
N ARG A 562 -14.63 26.97 -2.46
CA ARG A 562 -15.45 25.89 -1.84
C ARG A 562 -15.63 24.65 -2.75
N LEU A 563 -15.12 24.68 -3.98
CA LEU A 563 -15.31 23.58 -4.93
C LEU A 563 -13.97 23.18 -5.54
N THR A 564 -13.58 21.93 -5.34
CA THR A 564 -12.41 21.33 -5.97
C THR A 564 -12.83 20.14 -6.83
N ALA A 565 -12.39 20.12 -8.07
CA ALA A 565 -12.50 18.98 -8.98
C ALA A 565 -11.14 18.25 -9.02
N VAL A 566 -11.18 16.93 -9.01
CA VAL A 566 -10.02 16.06 -9.22
C VAL A 566 -10.32 15.10 -10.35
N ALA A 567 -9.31 14.81 -11.17
CA ALA A 567 -9.45 13.84 -12.25
C ALA A 567 -8.12 13.09 -12.43
N THR A 568 -8.20 11.81 -12.70
CA THR A 568 -7.05 10.98 -13.07
C THR A 568 -7.40 10.15 -14.28
N ALA A 569 -6.43 9.91 -15.14
CA ALA A 569 -6.57 9.02 -16.29
C ALA A 569 -5.26 8.27 -16.53
N SER A 570 -5.37 7.02 -16.97
CA SER A 570 -4.24 6.20 -17.39
C SER A 570 -4.61 5.40 -18.63
N LEU A 571 -3.80 5.53 -19.68
CA LEU A 571 -3.82 4.67 -20.86
C LEU A 571 -2.60 3.76 -20.79
N THR A 572 -2.79 2.45 -20.86
CA THR A 572 -1.71 1.46 -20.76
C THR A 572 -1.85 0.41 -21.87
N ASP A 573 -0.83 0.29 -22.72
CA ASP A 573 -0.68 -0.83 -23.64
C ASP A 573 0.42 -1.76 -23.12
N ALA A 574 0.02 -2.92 -22.60
CA ALA A 574 0.91 -3.91 -22.03
C ALA A 574 0.92 -5.16 -22.92
N ARG A 575 2.12 -5.57 -23.39
CA ARG A 575 2.31 -6.64 -24.36
C ARG A 575 3.41 -7.60 -23.93
N ILE A 576 3.11 -8.88 -23.97
CA ILE A 576 4.10 -9.96 -23.97
C ILE A 576 4.45 -10.28 -25.43
N ARG A 577 5.73 -10.19 -25.80
CA ARG A 577 6.14 -10.42 -27.20
C ARG A 577 5.84 -11.82 -27.67
N GLU A 578 6.13 -12.80 -26.82
CA GLU A 578 5.88 -14.20 -27.07
C GLU A 578 5.50 -14.86 -25.74
N TYR A 579 4.31 -15.45 -25.71
CA TYR A 579 3.78 -16.21 -24.60
C TYR A 579 3.53 -17.64 -25.11
N ARG A 580 4.15 -18.62 -24.47
CA ARG A 580 3.89 -20.02 -24.72
C ARG A 580 2.92 -20.52 -23.66
N ASP A 581 1.79 -21.05 -24.08
CA ASP A 581 0.87 -21.74 -23.21
C ASP A 581 1.43 -23.13 -22.84
N ASP A 582 1.49 -23.44 -21.54
CA ASP A 582 2.14 -24.68 -21.09
C ASP A 582 1.23 -25.88 -21.24
N ALA A 583 -0.09 -25.71 -21.24
CA ALA A 583 -1.07 -26.78 -21.40
C ALA A 583 -1.18 -27.24 -22.86
N THR A 584 -1.17 -26.30 -23.80
CA THR A 584 -1.37 -26.58 -25.22
C THR A 584 -0.06 -26.57 -26.01
N GLY A 585 1.00 -25.95 -25.50
CA GLY A 585 2.26 -25.71 -26.21
C GLY A 585 2.17 -24.63 -27.29
N GLU A 586 1.00 -23.99 -27.45
CA GLU A 586 0.75 -22.94 -28.45
C GLU A 586 1.51 -21.67 -28.12
N VAL A 587 1.94 -20.95 -29.14
CA VAL A 587 2.70 -19.71 -29.00
C VAL A 587 1.88 -18.49 -29.44
N PHE A 588 1.57 -17.62 -28.52
CA PHE A 588 0.84 -16.36 -28.74
C PHE A 588 1.83 -15.21 -28.87
N ARG A 589 1.72 -14.44 -29.94
CA ARG A 589 2.60 -13.29 -30.19
C ARG A 589 1.90 -11.97 -29.93
N ASN A 590 2.62 -11.02 -29.31
CA ASN A 590 2.10 -9.69 -28.93
C ASN A 590 0.83 -9.77 -28.07
N ALA A 591 0.75 -10.77 -27.20
CA ALA A 591 -0.36 -11.00 -26.30
C ALA A 591 -0.51 -9.82 -25.32
N THR A 592 -1.75 -9.40 -25.06
CA THR A 592 -2.04 -8.42 -24.00
C THR A 592 -1.79 -9.08 -22.66
N SER A 593 -1.01 -8.43 -21.78
CA SER A 593 -0.81 -8.92 -20.40
C SER A 593 -2.15 -8.97 -19.66
N LEU A 594 -2.40 -10.08 -18.96
CA LEU A 594 -3.64 -10.28 -18.22
C LEU A 594 -3.83 -9.24 -17.11
N LEU A 595 -5.07 -9.02 -16.67
CA LEU A 595 -5.50 -8.08 -15.62
C LEU A 595 -4.93 -6.67 -15.78
N THR A 596 -4.65 -6.27 -17.02
CA THR A 596 -4.15 -4.93 -17.35
C THR A 596 -5.18 -4.20 -18.22
N PRO A 597 -5.99 -3.30 -17.64
CA PRO A 597 -6.96 -2.51 -18.40
C PRO A 597 -6.24 -1.49 -19.28
N LYS A 598 -6.73 -1.31 -20.51
CA LYS A 598 -6.18 -0.30 -21.43
C LYS A 598 -6.46 1.13 -20.97
N PHE A 599 -7.57 1.36 -20.27
CA PHE A 599 -7.96 2.66 -19.78
C PHE A 599 -8.56 2.56 -18.38
N VAL A 600 -8.05 3.41 -17.48
CA VAL A 600 -8.59 3.61 -16.13
C VAL A 600 -8.74 5.10 -15.90
N SER A 601 -9.87 5.53 -15.33
CA SER A 601 -10.03 6.92 -14.90
C SER A 601 -10.72 7.03 -13.56
N GLY A 602 -10.36 8.08 -12.82
CA GLY A 602 -10.99 8.47 -11.57
C GLY A 602 -11.42 9.95 -11.66
N GLN A 603 -12.61 10.27 -11.17
CA GLN A 603 -13.13 11.62 -11.12
C GLN A 603 -13.61 11.90 -9.71
N GLY A 604 -13.38 13.10 -9.18
CA GLY A 604 -13.85 13.50 -7.87
C GLY A 604 -14.30 14.94 -7.81
N ILE A 605 -15.33 15.20 -7.03
CA ILE A 605 -15.81 16.52 -6.68
C ILE A 605 -15.77 16.65 -5.17
N ARG A 606 -15.15 17.72 -4.67
CA ARG A 606 -15.08 18.08 -3.26
C ARG A 606 -15.74 19.42 -3.09
N SER A 607 -16.84 19.50 -2.38
CA SER A 607 -17.63 20.73 -2.21
C SER A 607 -17.88 21.04 -0.74
N GLU A 608 -17.47 22.22 -0.29
CA GLU A 608 -17.83 22.80 1.00
C GLU A 608 -19.11 23.62 0.81
N LEU A 609 -20.28 22.98 0.91
CA LEU A 609 -21.59 23.62 0.71
C LEU A 609 -21.83 24.71 1.75
N ALA A 610 -21.41 24.45 3.00
CA ALA A 610 -21.41 25.40 4.11
C ALA A 610 -20.20 25.10 5.01
N SER A 611 -19.89 25.95 5.98
CA SER A 611 -18.82 25.69 6.96
C SER A 611 -19.01 24.39 7.75
N TRP A 612 -20.26 23.99 7.94
CA TRP A 612 -20.67 22.79 8.65
C TRP A 612 -21.03 21.59 7.74
N LEU A 613 -21.08 21.78 6.39
CA LEU A 613 -21.55 20.75 5.46
C LEU A 613 -20.62 20.63 4.25
N SER A 614 -20.07 19.43 4.01
CA SER A 614 -19.34 19.10 2.78
C SER A 614 -19.93 17.88 2.07
N LEU A 615 -19.77 17.87 0.75
CA LEU A 615 -20.14 16.78 -0.16
C LEU A 615 -18.90 16.34 -0.94
N ASP A 616 -18.63 15.06 -0.93
CA ASP A 616 -17.59 14.40 -1.71
C ASP A 616 -18.22 13.38 -2.66
N LEU A 617 -17.88 13.44 -3.95
CA LEU A 617 -18.32 12.50 -4.97
C LEU A 617 -17.10 11.93 -5.65
N ASP A 618 -17.02 10.62 -5.82
CA ASP A 618 -15.96 9.90 -6.51
C ASP A 618 -16.56 8.95 -7.56
N GLY A 619 -16.10 9.06 -8.80
CA GLY A 619 -16.43 8.15 -9.88
C GLY A 619 -15.19 7.39 -10.34
N ARG A 620 -15.38 6.17 -10.81
CA ARG A 620 -14.31 5.34 -11.34
C ARG A 620 -14.78 4.56 -12.56
N TYR A 621 -13.94 4.56 -13.59
CA TYR A 621 -14.10 3.70 -14.76
C TYR A 621 -12.86 2.84 -14.97
N THR A 622 -13.08 1.57 -15.29
CA THR A 622 -12.04 0.62 -15.69
C THR A 622 -12.49 -0.08 -16.96
N SER A 623 -11.67 -0.06 -18.01
CA SER A 623 -11.96 -0.79 -19.25
C SER A 623 -11.81 -2.30 -19.03
N ARG A 624 -12.30 -3.10 -19.97
CA ARG A 624 -12.15 -4.56 -19.94
C ARG A 624 -10.70 -4.99 -19.73
N MET A 625 -10.50 -6.11 -19.06
CA MET A 625 -9.20 -6.79 -18.87
C MET A 625 -9.29 -8.22 -19.34
N MET A 626 -8.20 -8.77 -19.87
CA MET A 626 -8.08 -10.20 -20.18
C MET A 626 -7.75 -10.96 -18.89
N GLU A 627 -8.26 -12.17 -18.73
CA GLU A 627 -7.90 -13.06 -17.62
C GLU A 627 -6.78 -14.05 -17.99
N THR A 628 -6.46 -14.14 -19.28
CA THR A 628 -5.39 -15.02 -19.81
C THR A 628 -4.43 -14.25 -20.70
N ASN A 629 -3.18 -14.69 -20.75
CA ASN A 629 -2.20 -14.19 -21.71
C ASN A 629 -2.39 -14.78 -23.13
N THR A 630 -3.26 -15.77 -23.31
CA THR A 630 -3.67 -16.28 -24.63
C THR A 630 -4.62 -15.31 -25.33
N ASN A 631 -5.18 -14.34 -24.57
CA ASN A 631 -6.17 -13.36 -25.02
C ASN A 631 -7.46 -13.99 -25.56
N ASP A 632 -7.85 -15.13 -25.02
CA ASP A 632 -9.14 -15.75 -25.31
C ASP A 632 -10.28 -14.80 -24.89
N ALA A 633 -11.14 -14.47 -25.86
CA ALA A 633 -12.24 -13.50 -25.62
C ALA A 633 -13.32 -14.03 -24.66
N ARG A 634 -13.33 -15.32 -24.36
CA ARG A 634 -14.23 -15.93 -23.35
C ARG A 634 -13.85 -15.48 -21.93
N PHE A 635 -12.56 -15.25 -21.67
CA PHE A 635 -12.01 -14.94 -20.34
C PHE A 635 -11.69 -13.46 -20.21
N VAL A 636 -12.70 -12.67 -19.90
CA VAL A 636 -12.63 -11.22 -19.86
C VAL A 636 -13.35 -10.69 -18.62
N VAL A 637 -12.67 -9.90 -17.80
CA VAL A 637 -13.33 -9.04 -16.85
C VAL A 637 -13.99 -7.89 -17.60
N PRO A 638 -15.33 -7.74 -17.56
CA PRO A 638 -16.05 -6.70 -18.28
C PRO A 638 -15.65 -5.28 -17.85
N PRO A 639 -15.84 -4.26 -18.70
CA PRO A 639 -15.65 -2.88 -18.27
C PRO A 639 -16.63 -2.52 -17.17
N SER A 640 -16.18 -1.65 -16.27
CA SER A 640 -17.00 -1.24 -15.13
C SER A 640 -16.93 0.26 -14.90
N TRP A 641 -18.06 0.80 -14.40
CA TRP A 641 -18.16 2.15 -13.87
C TRP A 641 -18.98 2.14 -12.59
N TYR A 642 -18.53 2.83 -11.57
CA TYR A 642 -19.30 3.03 -10.33
C TYR A 642 -18.93 4.37 -9.69
N ALA A 643 -19.76 4.82 -8.75
CA ALA A 643 -19.53 6.06 -8.02
C ALA A 643 -19.84 5.90 -6.54
N ASP A 644 -19.11 6.64 -5.73
CA ASP A 644 -19.26 6.75 -4.29
C ASP A 644 -19.63 8.19 -3.92
N ALA A 645 -20.39 8.38 -2.84
CA ALA A 645 -20.75 9.68 -2.29
C ALA A 645 -20.50 9.73 -0.79
N GLY A 646 -20.03 10.87 -0.29
CA GLY A 646 -19.83 11.14 1.13
C GLY A 646 -20.38 12.50 1.51
N VAL A 647 -21.15 12.57 2.60
CA VAL A 647 -21.63 13.81 3.20
C VAL A 647 -21.03 13.92 4.60
N THR A 648 -20.31 14.99 4.86
CA THR A 648 -19.76 15.26 6.19
C THR A 648 -20.45 16.46 6.82
N ILE A 649 -21.02 16.24 8.00
CA ILE A 649 -21.63 17.28 8.84
C ILE A 649 -20.66 17.57 10.01
N ARG A 650 -20.35 18.84 10.25
CA ARG A 650 -19.44 19.29 11.33
C ARG A 650 -20.17 20.23 12.28
N VAL A 651 -20.10 19.94 13.58
CA VAL A 651 -20.66 20.77 14.63
C VAL A 651 -19.62 20.91 15.75
N ALA A 652 -19.05 22.09 15.91
CA ALA A 652 -17.95 22.33 16.86
C ALA A 652 -16.78 21.34 16.67
N ARG A 653 -16.50 20.48 17.64
CA ARG A 653 -15.44 19.48 17.63
C ARG A 653 -15.92 18.08 17.18
N GLN A 654 -17.14 18.00 16.69
CA GLN A 654 -17.76 16.76 16.25
C GLN A 654 -17.96 16.77 14.74
N SER A 655 -17.88 15.58 14.14
CA SER A 655 -18.27 15.41 12.75
C SER A 655 -18.92 14.05 12.53
N VAL A 656 -19.85 14.01 11.58
CA VAL A 656 -20.48 12.77 11.12
C VAL A 656 -20.30 12.68 9.61
N LEU A 657 -19.67 11.61 9.16
CA LEU A 657 -19.55 11.22 7.76
C LEU A 657 -20.61 10.16 7.45
N VAL A 658 -21.45 10.43 6.48
CA VAL A 658 -22.35 9.44 5.87
C VAL A 658 -21.80 9.12 4.49
N ALA A 659 -21.34 7.90 4.28
CA ALA A 659 -20.74 7.44 3.03
C ALA A 659 -21.63 6.36 2.38
N VAL A 660 -21.98 6.57 1.11
CA VAL A 660 -22.66 5.59 0.26
C VAL A 660 -21.71 5.16 -0.83
N ARG A 661 -21.39 3.87 -0.87
CA ARG A 661 -20.55 3.29 -1.92
C ARG A 661 -21.43 2.67 -2.99
N ASN A 662 -20.91 2.68 -4.23
CA ASN A 662 -21.60 2.17 -5.39
C ASN A 662 -23.04 2.72 -5.46
N VAL A 663 -23.17 4.05 -5.46
CA VAL A 663 -24.46 4.79 -5.36
C VAL A 663 -25.49 4.31 -6.37
N PHE A 664 -25.01 3.93 -7.57
CA PHE A 664 -25.89 3.51 -8.68
C PHE A 664 -26.15 2.01 -8.71
N ASP A 665 -25.70 1.29 -7.67
CA ASP A 665 -25.93 -0.16 -7.52
C ASP A 665 -25.44 -0.98 -8.72
N GLN A 666 -24.31 -0.59 -9.30
CA GLN A 666 -23.75 -1.27 -10.46
C GLN A 666 -23.20 -2.64 -10.07
N ARG A 667 -23.39 -3.63 -10.93
CA ARG A 667 -22.72 -4.92 -10.83
C ARG A 667 -21.30 -4.78 -11.40
N VAL A 668 -20.30 -4.89 -10.53
CA VAL A 668 -18.91 -4.62 -10.87
C VAL A 668 -18.05 -5.85 -10.55
N TYR A 669 -17.33 -6.34 -11.55
CA TYR A 669 -16.29 -7.32 -11.39
C TYR A 669 -14.92 -6.60 -11.34
N THR A 670 -14.11 -6.89 -10.34
CA THR A 670 -12.88 -6.15 -10.05
C THR A 670 -11.61 -6.88 -10.46
N GLY A 671 -11.71 -8.18 -10.74
CA GLY A 671 -10.65 -9.08 -11.17
C GLY A 671 -11.19 -10.49 -11.33
N GLY A 672 -10.34 -11.42 -11.74
CA GLY A 672 -10.74 -12.82 -11.90
C GLY A 672 -9.66 -13.67 -12.58
N TYR A 673 -10.04 -14.89 -12.85
CA TYR A 673 -9.23 -15.90 -13.55
C TYR A 673 -10.16 -16.97 -14.16
N PRO A 674 -9.72 -17.73 -15.18
CA PRO A 674 -10.48 -18.87 -15.68
C PRO A 674 -10.55 -20.01 -14.67
N GLY A 675 -11.69 -20.63 -14.55
CA GLY A 675 -11.90 -21.81 -13.71
C GLY A 675 -12.81 -22.84 -14.36
N ALA A 676 -12.86 -24.06 -13.84
CA ALA A 676 -13.71 -25.12 -14.34
C ALA A 676 -15.18 -24.79 -14.18
N VAL A 677 -16.01 -25.15 -15.17
CA VAL A 677 -17.48 -24.98 -15.09
C VAL A 677 -18.03 -25.91 -14.00
N PRO A 678 -18.69 -25.40 -12.95
CA PRO A 678 -19.21 -26.21 -11.88
C PRO A 678 -20.19 -27.28 -12.38
N GLY A 679 -19.97 -28.52 -11.96
CA GLY A 679 -20.84 -29.65 -12.33
C GLY A 679 -20.72 -30.13 -13.80
N SER A 680 -19.79 -29.60 -14.59
CA SER A 680 -19.52 -30.12 -15.94
C SER A 680 -18.85 -31.49 -15.88
N ALA A 681 -19.33 -32.41 -16.71
CA ALA A 681 -18.67 -33.69 -16.92
C ALA A 681 -17.42 -33.57 -17.82
N ASP A 682 -17.29 -32.46 -18.54
CA ASP A 682 -16.13 -32.14 -19.36
C ASP A 682 -15.09 -31.36 -18.53
N PRO A 683 -13.93 -31.97 -18.19
CA PRO A 683 -12.91 -31.30 -17.39
C PRO A 683 -12.23 -30.12 -18.13
N SER A 684 -12.40 -30.05 -19.47
CA SER A 684 -11.88 -28.94 -20.27
C SER A 684 -12.87 -27.75 -20.37
N ALA A 685 -14.09 -27.91 -19.87
CA ALA A 685 -15.07 -26.83 -19.86
C ALA A 685 -14.67 -25.76 -18.81
N MET A 686 -14.34 -24.58 -19.31
CA MET A 686 -13.87 -23.45 -18.50
C MET A 686 -14.77 -22.24 -18.66
N GLU A 687 -14.98 -21.50 -17.57
CA GLU A 687 -15.66 -20.21 -17.55
C GLU A 687 -14.88 -19.15 -16.79
N PRO A 688 -15.16 -17.84 -16.95
CA PRO A 688 -14.54 -16.79 -16.15
C PRO A 688 -15.06 -16.82 -14.72
N TYR A 689 -14.16 -16.70 -13.76
CA TYR A 689 -14.44 -16.51 -12.34
C TYR A 689 -14.15 -15.06 -11.94
N TYR A 690 -14.98 -14.46 -11.07
CA TYR A 690 -14.85 -13.05 -10.74
C TYR A 690 -14.85 -12.77 -9.24
N TYR A 691 -14.08 -11.74 -8.86
CA TYR A 691 -14.25 -11.03 -7.60
C TYR A 691 -15.26 -9.89 -7.79
N MET A 692 -16.27 -9.85 -6.95
CA MET A 692 -17.34 -8.85 -7.05
C MET A 692 -17.12 -7.69 -6.08
N LEU A 693 -17.37 -6.47 -6.55
CA LEU A 693 -17.60 -5.32 -5.68
C LEU A 693 -18.98 -5.44 -5.02
N ALA A 694 -19.09 -5.09 -3.75
CA ALA A 694 -20.36 -5.00 -3.05
C ALA A 694 -21.35 -4.06 -3.77
N PRO A 695 -22.65 -4.39 -3.81
CA PRO A 695 -23.67 -3.47 -4.29
C PRO A 695 -23.73 -2.22 -3.42
N ARG A 696 -24.68 -1.32 -3.70
CA ARG A 696 -24.83 -0.10 -2.90
C ARG A 696 -24.89 -0.42 -1.41
N ASN A 697 -23.99 0.24 -0.66
CA ASN A 697 -23.88 0.02 0.78
C ASN A 697 -23.61 1.35 1.50
N LEU A 698 -23.99 1.40 2.78
CA LEU A 698 -23.97 2.59 3.60
C LEU A 698 -23.04 2.43 4.79
N THR A 699 -22.30 3.47 5.11
CA THR A 699 -21.49 3.56 6.34
C THR A 699 -21.68 4.93 6.98
N VAL A 700 -21.82 4.97 8.29
CA VAL A 700 -21.90 6.19 9.09
C VAL A 700 -20.76 6.21 10.10
N SER A 701 -20.00 7.28 10.13
CA SER A 701 -18.82 7.46 11.00
C SER A 701 -18.99 8.74 11.82
N ALA A 702 -19.05 8.62 13.13
CA ALA A 702 -19.07 9.76 14.07
C ALA A 702 -17.68 9.94 14.67
N ARG A 703 -17.20 11.18 14.73
CA ARG A 703 -15.87 11.56 15.19
C ARG A 703 -15.99 12.71 16.19
N VAL A 704 -15.26 12.60 17.30
CA VAL A 704 -15.15 13.65 18.33
C VAL A 704 -13.67 13.95 18.57
N VAL A 705 -13.28 15.24 18.49
CA VAL A 705 -11.92 15.70 18.74
C VAL A 705 -11.91 16.52 20.05
N PHE A 706 -10.89 16.35 20.92
CA PHE A 706 -10.80 17.03 22.22
C PHE A 706 -9.39 17.55 22.55
#